data_cd4fb69f599244b303ad4721b4febeb3
#
_entry.id   cd4fb69f599244b303ad4721b4febeb3
#
_cell.length_a   1.000
_cell.length_b   1.000
_cell.length_c   1.000
_cell.angle_alpha   90.00
_cell.angle_beta   90.00
_cell.angle_gamma   90.00
#
_symmetry.space_group_name_H-M   'P 1'
#
loop_
_entity.id
_entity.type
_entity.pdbx_description
1 polymer ?
#
loop_
_entity_poly.entity_id
_entity_poly.type
_entity_poly.pdbx_seq_one_letter_code
_entity_poly.pdbx_strand_id
1 'polypeptide(L)'
;MAATMSTLDAALDLAQRGFHVIPIQPGKKYPGIPEWQKLATTNKDTIRSWFTGPYSNHGIGIAPNRYLNGYLFIVDIDEHDPAQSGSDTLAQLEQTHGELPDTVTVLTPTGGRHLYFTSPNPIHNDQSAKLGAGIDIRGIGGQALCPPSQHPEGGIYQWETNEATDQMLVAQAPNWLLLALTPPKRPEPVRHENRGIWDELDDSPAARYNQNTTWVELLTADGWTHTRTDPNGEQHWTRPGKDTRTGTSATVGYDGRDMLRVFTSSITWLPEGAYSRFGYTACSQHGGDRTAFAKQLINKPATPIMTATPADQPWPDIIPLHTNLTPPAFPKHVLPTWITNHTQQIADDIQVTYDLPANLALGALAICTIGNTTIHYPRQRWTQPLNLYIAVALPPSAGKSPAKNAIFRPLEEYEQEKLQTAKQQRTLIDSDRKTLEKRLRDLEDKKARATGPTDEIDSNRYQTILDITNLPNPPAGRLLVDDATTEALGQTLADNGGAIAVVSAEGGLFDRIAGMYNDGTANLDLYLEAWSGGRYIVDRIKRDSIQIPNAHLCITTTIQPQTLDEIGARKQFAGRGLTARFLLTLPQSNVGTRNRLAQTTGNSQDEQLYNQTIINIARQHQTSRTQLTINDQASDMYANWDQHLENQLAPDQPLEHLAEWVGKLRANVLRLAGLLHIAWHQPGTDIDTNTMADAIELGNYYLDHMLTISDRWGVDETTAKTKKIVDWICRTKPASLTIRDLMRHNRRLLNTADETIPILQLLIDKGYIRANFDGPILL
;
A
#
# COMPACT_ATOMS: atom_id res chain seq x y z
N MET A 1 -6.26 12.58 -54.96
CA MET A 1 -5.09 11.70 -54.76
C MET A 1 -4.22 12.37 -53.73
N ALA A 2 -4.26 11.92 -52.52
CA ALA A 2 -3.32 12.36 -51.48
C ALA A 2 -1.90 11.93 -51.91
N ALA A 3 -0.95 12.86 -51.92
CA ALA A 3 0.44 12.56 -52.24
C ALA A 3 0.96 11.52 -51.25
N THR A 4 1.39 10.36 -51.74
CA THR A 4 1.99 9.32 -50.92
C THR A 4 3.26 9.87 -50.31
N MET A 5 3.25 10.05 -48.99
CA MET A 5 4.41 10.52 -48.22
C MET A 5 5.60 9.58 -48.45
N SER A 6 6.81 10.09 -48.73
CA SER A 6 7.97 9.24 -48.91
C SER A 6 8.33 8.54 -47.59
N THR A 7 9.02 7.37 -47.69
CA THR A 7 9.47 6.64 -46.49
C THR A 7 10.37 7.52 -45.60
N LEU A 8 11.22 8.36 -46.20
CA LEU A 8 12.06 9.30 -45.47
C LEU A 8 11.21 10.35 -44.74
N ASP A 9 10.23 10.95 -45.42
CA ASP A 9 9.40 11.98 -44.79
C ASP A 9 8.56 11.41 -43.64
N ALA A 10 8.03 10.19 -43.82
CA ALA A 10 7.32 9.47 -42.77
C ALA A 10 8.23 9.16 -41.55
N ALA A 11 9.47 8.73 -41.79
CA ALA A 11 10.43 8.45 -40.73
C ALA A 11 10.83 9.71 -39.95
N LEU A 12 10.97 10.86 -40.65
CA LEU A 12 11.27 12.15 -40.04
C LEU A 12 10.08 12.72 -39.24
N ASP A 13 8.85 12.52 -39.71
CA ASP A 13 7.63 12.90 -38.99
C ASP A 13 7.50 12.10 -37.70
N LEU A 14 7.67 10.78 -37.75
CA LEU A 14 7.66 9.91 -36.58
C LEU A 14 8.69 10.34 -35.54
N ALA A 15 9.93 10.62 -35.97
CA ALA A 15 10.98 11.10 -35.11
C ALA A 15 10.65 12.45 -34.46
N GLN A 16 9.99 13.35 -35.20
CA GLN A 16 9.54 14.64 -34.67
C GLN A 16 8.46 14.47 -33.61
N ARG A 17 7.63 13.46 -33.74
CA ARG A 17 6.59 13.07 -32.76
C ARG A 17 7.17 12.28 -31.56
N GLY A 18 8.47 12.00 -31.53
CA GLY A 18 9.17 11.35 -30.42
C GLY A 18 9.31 9.84 -30.54
N PHE A 19 8.93 9.23 -31.66
CA PHE A 19 9.09 7.80 -31.88
C PHE A 19 10.53 7.45 -32.28
N HIS A 20 11.11 6.43 -31.64
CA HIS A 20 12.42 5.92 -32.01
C HIS A 20 12.30 5.04 -33.24
N VAL A 21 12.91 5.48 -34.35
CA VAL A 21 12.80 4.87 -35.67
C VAL A 21 13.99 3.95 -35.93
N ILE A 22 13.73 2.85 -36.67
CA ILE A 22 14.74 1.93 -37.21
C ILE A 22 14.38 1.55 -38.65
N PRO A 23 15.36 1.28 -39.54
CA PRO A 23 15.10 0.72 -40.85
C PRO A 23 14.77 -0.79 -40.76
N ILE A 24 13.75 -1.22 -41.50
CA ILE A 24 13.28 -2.60 -41.58
C ILE A 24 13.64 -3.17 -42.98
N GLN A 25 14.15 -4.39 -43.03
CA GLN A 25 14.53 -5.05 -44.29
C GLN A 25 13.34 -5.16 -45.27
N PRO A 26 13.51 -4.87 -46.55
CA PRO A 26 12.43 -4.93 -47.51
C PRO A 26 11.76 -6.33 -47.55
N GLY A 27 10.43 -6.33 -47.43
CA GLY A 27 9.63 -7.55 -47.44
C GLY A 27 9.85 -8.48 -46.24
N LYS A 28 10.38 -7.97 -45.12
CA LYS A 28 10.59 -8.73 -43.89
C LYS A 28 10.11 -7.98 -42.66
N LYS A 29 9.95 -8.69 -41.55
CA LYS A 29 9.64 -8.12 -40.25
C LYS A 29 10.91 -7.86 -39.36
N TYR A 30 12.12 -7.91 -39.96
CA TYR A 30 13.37 -7.80 -39.20
C TYR A 30 14.07 -6.45 -39.45
N PRO A 31 14.70 -5.87 -38.38
CA PRO A 31 15.52 -4.68 -38.55
C PRO A 31 16.64 -4.85 -39.57
N GLY A 32 16.93 -3.77 -40.29
CA GLY A 32 17.99 -3.74 -41.32
C GLY A 32 19.38 -3.43 -40.76
N ILE A 33 19.47 -2.98 -39.49
CA ILE A 33 20.72 -2.60 -38.83
C ILE A 33 21.05 -3.53 -37.66
N PRO A 34 22.35 -3.90 -37.49
CA PRO A 34 22.77 -4.65 -36.29
C PRO A 34 22.63 -3.81 -35.03
N GLU A 35 22.51 -4.43 -33.89
CA GLU A 35 22.34 -3.75 -32.57
C GLU A 35 21.23 -2.67 -32.57
N TRP A 36 20.20 -2.86 -33.34
CA TRP A 36 19.12 -1.90 -33.59
C TRP A 36 18.48 -1.36 -32.29
N GLN A 37 18.45 -2.16 -31.20
CA GLN A 37 17.94 -1.73 -29.90
C GLN A 37 18.71 -0.55 -29.32
N LYS A 38 20.01 -0.48 -29.59
CA LYS A 38 20.88 0.64 -29.14
C LYS A 38 20.88 1.80 -30.13
N LEU A 39 20.66 1.51 -31.42
CA LEU A 39 20.73 2.48 -32.50
C LEU A 39 19.40 3.16 -32.82
N ALA A 40 18.27 2.63 -32.34
CA ALA A 40 16.96 3.25 -32.50
C ALA A 40 16.99 4.73 -32.06
N THR A 41 16.53 5.65 -32.89
CA THR A 41 16.81 7.07 -32.69
C THR A 41 15.68 7.99 -33.15
N THR A 42 15.60 9.17 -32.54
CA THR A 42 14.80 10.31 -33.00
C THR A 42 15.66 11.36 -33.71
N ASN A 43 16.98 11.12 -33.87
CA ASN A 43 17.89 12.06 -34.49
C ASN A 43 17.66 12.15 -36.01
N LYS A 44 17.20 13.32 -36.48
CA LYS A 44 16.82 13.56 -37.87
C LYS A 44 17.98 13.38 -38.86
N ASP A 45 19.17 13.70 -38.47
CA ASP A 45 20.35 13.60 -39.39
C ASP A 45 20.75 12.13 -39.56
N THR A 46 20.72 11.34 -38.50
CA THR A 46 20.95 9.90 -38.58
C THR A 46 19.86 9.22 -39.44
N ILE A 47 18.59 9.59 -39.25
CA ILE A 47 17.47 9.06 -40.05
C ILE A 47 17.63 9.45 -41.53
N ARG A 48 17.99 10.68 -41.83
CA ARG A 48 18.28 11.10 -43.21
C ARG A 48 19.41 10.26 -43.81
N SER A 49 20.53 10.09 -43.11
CA SER A 49 21.64 9.29 -43.58
C SER A 49 21.25 7.84 -43.87
N TRP A 50 20.34 7.27 -43.11
CA TRP A 50 19.84 5.92 -43.32
C TRP A 50 18.97 5.83 -44.58
N PHE A 51 17.95 6.65 -44.71
CA PHE A 51 16.93 6.52 -45.75
C PHE A 51 17.32 7.26 -47.06
N THR A 52 18.38 8.07 -47.10
CA THR A 52 18.98 8.53 -48.35
C THR A 52 20.20 7.72 -48.78
N GLY A 53 20.74 6.86 -47.91
CA GLY A 53 21.95 6.05 -48.11
C GLY A 53 21.65 4.56 -48.14
N PRO A 54 22.31 3.76 -47.29
CA PRO A 54 22.30 2.30 -47.39
C PRO A 54 20.94 1.64 -47.14
N TYR A 55 20.00 2.35 -46.56
CA TYR A 55 18.66 1.82 -46.24
C TYR A 55 17.52 2.52 -46.99
N SER A 56 17.81 3.10 -48.15
CA SER A 56 16.85 3.91 -48.93
C SER A 56 15.60 3.11 -49.42
N ASN A 57 15.69 1.80 -49.51
CA ASN A 57 14.60 0.91 -49.89
C ASN A 57 13.98 0.14 -48.70
N HIS A 58 14.36 0.48 -47.48
CA HIS A 58 13.89 -0.17 -46.26
C HIS A 58 12.56 0.42 -45.79
N GLY A 59 11.77 -0.41 -45.11
CA GLY A 59 10.59 0.04 -44.36
C GLY A 59 10.97 0.71 -43.04
N ILE A 60 9.96 1.15 -42.30
CA ILE A 60 10.10 1.81 -41.02
C ILE A 60 9.57 0.89 -39.90
N GLY A 61 10.39 0.72 -38.87
CA GLY A 61 9.95 0.16 -37.59
C GLY A 61 10.05 1.19 -36.47
N ILE A 62 9.17 1.08 -35.51
CA ILE A 62 9.21 1.80 -34.24
C ILE A 62 9.75 0.86 -33.18
N ALA A 63 10.82 1.27 -32.51
CA ALA A 63 11.38 0.58 -31.35
C ALA A 63 10.86 1.26 -30.06
N PRO A 64 10.01 0.60 -29.27
CA PRO A 64 9.55 1.13 -27.99
C PRO A 64 10.71 1.55 -27.10
N ASN A 65 10.65 2.79 -26.60
CA ASN A 65 11.70 3.42 -25.79
C ASN A 65 11.08 4.55 -24.95
N ARG A 66 11.90 5.40 -24.36
CA ARG A 66 11.42 6.63 -23.74
C ARG A 66 10.63 7.46 -24.75
N TYR A 67 9.43 7.88 -24.35
CA TYR A 67 8.53 8.67 -25.17
C TYR A 67 7.90 9.77 -24.30
N LEU A 68 8.17 11.04 -24.62
CA LEU A 68 7.78 12.20 -23.81
C LEU A 68 8.14 11.98 -22.31
N ASN A 69 7.14 11.99 -21.43
CA ASN A 69 7.32 11.84 -19.98
C ASN A 69 7.21 10.38 -19.48
N GLY A 70 7.21 9.39 -20.39
CA GLY A 70 7.02 7.98 -20.04
C GLY A 70 7.79 7.04 -20.96
N TYR A 71 7.27 5.82 -21.10
CA TYR A 71 7.81 4.78 -21.98
C TYR A 71 6.71 4.32 -22.94
N LEU A 72 7.07 4.20 -24.22
CA LEU A 72 6.20 3.65 -25.25
C LEU A 72 6.14 2.13 -25.13
N PHE A 73 4.98 1.55 -25.33
CA PHE A 73 4.79 0.14 -25.68
C PHE A 73 3.60 0.00 -26.62
N ILE A 74 3.50 -1.16 -27.29
CA ILE A 74 2.50 -1.41 -28.31
C ILE A 74 1.81 -2.73 -27.95
N VAL A 75 0.48 -2.73 -27.96
CA VAL A 75 -0.35 -3.92 -27.90
C VAL A 75 -0.59 -4.36 -29.33
N ASP A 76 -0.01 -5.50 -29.71
CA ASP A 76 -0.05 -6.08 -31.04
C ASP A 76 -1.13 -7.16 -31.06
N ILE A 77 -2.21 -6.89 -31.79
CA ILE A 77 -3.40 -7.73 -31.90
C ILE A 77 -3.35 -8.48 -33.23
N ASP A 78 -3.16 -9.79 -33.15
CA ASP A 78 -3.04 -10.67 -34.30
C ASP A 78 -4.38 -11.38 -34.64
N GLU A 79 -4.69 -11.46 -35.94
CA GLU A 79 -5.86 -12.14 -36.52
C GLU A 79 -5.49 -13.31 -37.47
N HIS A 80 -4.31 -13.89 -37.31
CA HIS A 80 -3.82 -14.96 -38.20
C HIS A 80 -4.50 -16.30 -37.96
N ASP A 81 -4.95 -16.59 -36.76
CA ASP A 81 -5.62 -17.85 -36.42
C ASP A 81 -7.09 -17.59 -36.08
N PRO A 82 -8.04 -18.05 -36.92
CA PRO A 82 -9.47 -17.90 -36.65
C PRO A 82 -9.94 -18.57 -35.33
N ALA A 83 -9.15 -19.49 -34.78
CA ALA A 83 -9.44 -20.16 -33.51
C ALA A 83 -8.88 -19.38 -32.29
N GLN A 84 -8.06 -18.34 -32.52
CA GLN A 84 -7.39 -17.54 -31.52
C GLN A 84 -7.36 -16.06 -31.93
N SER A 85 -8.53 -15.46 -32.18
CA SER A 85 -8.66 -14.06 -32.55
C SER A 85 -8.22 -13.13 -31.39
N GLY A 86 -7.24 -12.28 -31.70
CA GLY A 86 -6.78 -11.28 -30.74
C GLY A 86 -7.84 -10.22 -30.44
N SER A 87 -8.71 -9.90 -31.42
CA SER A 87 -9.83 -8.98 -31.23
C SER A 87 -10.89 -9.54 -30.28
N ASP A 88 -11.21 -10.84 -30.36
CA ASP A 88 -12.14 -11.47 -29.42
C ASP A 88 -11.58 -11.50 -28.00
N THR A 89 -10.27 -11.77 -27.89
CA THR A 89 -9.55 -11.73 -26.60
C THR A 89 -9.58 -10.32 -26.02
N LEU A 90 -9.32 -9.29 -26.83
CA LEU A 90 -9.38 -7.90 -26.39
C LEU A 90 -10.80 -7.52 -25.94
N ALA A 91 -11.83 -7.87 -26.70
CA ALA A 91 -13.23 -7.58 -26.34
C ALA A 91 -13.62 -8.19 -24.98
N GLN A 92 -13.14 -9.41 -24.66
CA GLN A 92 -13.35 -10.04 -23.36
C GLN A 92 -12.64 -9.30 -22.22
N LEU A 93 -11.41 -8.82 -22.46
CA LEU A 93 -10.66 -8.02 -21.50
C LEU A 93 -11.35 -6.68 -21.25
N GLU A 94 -11.82 -6.02 -22.29
CA GLU A 94 -12.54 -4.75 -22.18
C GLU A 94 -13.88 -4.90 -21.47
N GLN A 95 -14.60 -5.97 -21.72
CA GLN A 95 -15.84 -6.29 -20.99
C GLN A 95 -15.59 -6.51 -19.51
N THR A 96 -14.43 -7.05 -19.14
CA THR A 96 -14.08 -7.40 -17.75
C THR A 96 -13.47 -6.21 -17.00
N HIS A 97 -12.68 -5.39 -17.68
CA HIS A 97 -11.82 -4.37 -17.06
C HIS A 97 -12.13 -2.94 -17.48
N GLY A 98 -12.99 -2.73 -18.48
CA GLY A 98 -13.30 -1.45 -19.10
C GLY A 98 -12.55 -1.24 -20.42
N GLU A 99 -13.15 -0.44 -21.31
CA GLU A 99 -12.64 -0.16 -22.66
C GLU A 99 -11.24 0.49 -22.62
N LEU A 100 -10.42 0.19 -23.63
CA LEU A 100 -9.17 0.91 -23.85
C LEU A 100 -9.46 2.32 -24.36
N PRO A 101 -8.71 3.33 -23.93
CA PRO A 101 -8.86 4.68 -24.47
C PRO A 101 -8.41 4.73 -25.92
N ASP A 102 -9.06 5.59 -26.71
CA ASP A 102 -8.65 5.88 -28.08
C ASP A 102 -7.18 6.29 -28.12
N THR A 103 -6.42 5.65 -29.00
CA THR A 103 -4.97 5.86 -29.11
C THR A 103 -4.51 5.74 -30.56
N VAL A 104 -3.28 6.16 -30.82
CA VAL A 104 -2.63 5.98 -32.11
C VAL A 104 -2.64 4.48 -32.46
N THR A 105 -3.24 4.14 -33.60
CA THR A 105 -3.42 2.77 -34.05
C THR A 105 -2.91 2.58 -35.49
N VAL A 106 -2.21 1.46 -35.70
CA VAL A 106 -1.80 0.98 -37.03
C VAL A 106 -2.59 -0.26 -37.38
N LEU A 107 -3.20 -0.26 -38.58
CA LEU A 107 -3.83 -1.42 -39.17
C LEU A 107 -2.80 -2.27 -39.90
N THR A 108 -2.76 -3.55 -39.58
CA THR A 108 -1.88 -4.50 -40.27
C THR A 108 -2.56 -5.05 -41.53
N PRO A 109 -1.82 -5.39 -42.62
CA PRO A 109 -2.43 -5.94 -43.82
C PRO A 109 -3.14 -7.27 -43.63
N THR A 110 -2.92 -7.94 -42.52
CA THR A 110 -3.51 -9.26 -42.17
C THR A 110 -4.76 -9.14 -41.30
N GLY A 111 -5.28 -7.92 -41.10
CA GLY A 111 -6.49 -7.64 -40.32
C GLY A 111 -6.27 -7.34 -38.83
N GLY A 112 -5.05 -7.48 -38.35
CA GLY A 112 -4.70 -7.12 -36.96
C GLY A 112 -4.46 -5.64 -36.73
N ARG A 113 -4.13 -5.25 -35.51
CA ARG A 113 -3.91 -3.86 -35.09
C ARG A 113 -2.76 -3.70 -34.12
N HIS A 114 -1.99 -2.61 -34.25
CA HIS A 114 -1.01 -2.19 -33.26
C HIS A 114 -1.55 -0.96 -32.51
N LEU A 115 -1.87 -1.10 -31.24
CA LEU A 115 -2.35 -0.01 -30.37
C LEU A 115 -1.17 0.55 -29.57
N TYR A 116 -0.91 1.83 -29.67
CA TYR A 116 0.25 2.50 -29.05
C TYR A 116 -0.14 3.12 -27.71
N PHE A 117 0.57 2.79 -26.65
CA PHE A 117 0.31 3.33 -25.31
C PHE A 117 1.59 3.83 -24.63
N THR A 118 1.41 4.74 -23.67
CA THR A 118 2.46 5.18 -22.76
C THR A 118 2.28 4.59 -21.37
N SER A 119 3.41 4.32 -20.71
CA SER A 119 3.49 3.84 -19.34
C SER A 119 4.47 4.69 -18.52
N PRO A 120 4.24 4.94 -17.21
CA PRO A 120 5.22 5.61 -16.35
C PRO A 120 6.49 4.78 -16.13
N ASN A 121 6.41 3.45 -16.23
CA ASN A 121 7.52 2.51 -16.08
C ASN A 121 7.77 1.76 -17.40
N PRO A 122 9.02 1.31 -17.67
CA PRO A 122 9.32 0.54 -18.86
C PRO A 122 8.53 -0.78 -18.89
N ILE A 123 7.84 -1.04 -19.99
CA ILE A 123 7.21 -2.33 -20.31
C ILE A 123 8.15 -3.06 -21.24
N HIS A 124 8.52 -4.30 -20.93
CA HIS A 124 9.39 -5.13 -21.74
C HIS A 124 8.61 -5.90 -22.80
N ASN A 125 9.32 -6.26 -23.90
CA ASN A 125 8.74 -7.07 -24.95
C ASN A 125 8.30 -8.44 -24.41
N ASP A 126 7.07 -8.86 -24.73
CA ASP A 126 6.50 -10.13 -24.27
C ASP A 126 5.62 -10.74 -25.37
N GLN A 127 5.95 -11.94 -25.77
CA GLN A 127 5.25 -12.74 -26.80
C GLN A 127 4.69 -14.04 -26.21
N SER A 128 4.49 -14.08 -24.89
CA SER A 128 4.00 -15.26 -24.18
C SER A 128 2.47 -15.27 -24.02
N ALA A 129 1.75 -14.47 -24.82
CA ALA A 129 0.30 -14.31 -24.74
C ALA A 129 -0.21 -13.94 -23.34
N LYS A 130 0.50 -13.06 -22.66
CA LYS A 130 0.25 -12.66 -21.25
C LYS A 130 -1.13 -12.02 -21.03
N LEU A 131 -1.65 -11.35 -22.05
CA LEU A 131 -3.02 -10.80 -22.06
C LEU A 131 -4.06 -11.77 -22.62
N GLY A 132 -3.62 -12.90 -23.17
CA GLY A 132 -4.46 -13.92 -23.80
C GLY A 132 -4.03 -14.21 -25.23
N ALA A 133 -4.67 -15.20 -25.85
CA ALA A 133 -4.34 -15.65 -27.20
C ALA A 133 -4.51 -14.52 -28.24
N GLY A 134 -3.59 -14.42 -29.19
CA GLY A 134 -3.62 -13.42 -30.26
C GLY A 134 -3.23 -11.99 -29.83
N ILE A 135 -2.71 -11.79 -28.61
CA ILE A 135 -2.22 -10.48 -28.16
C ILE A 135 -0.78 -10.56 -27.68
N ASP A 136 0.11 -9.87 -28.41
CA ASP A 136 1.52 -9.71 -28.08
C ASP A 136 1.82 -8.31 -27.56
N ILE A 137 2.87 -8.16 -26.74
CA ILE A 137 3.35 -6.88 -26.25
C ILE A 137 4.69 -6.56 -26.89
N ARG A 138 4.74 -5.49 -27.67
CA ARG A 138 6.00 -4.92 -28.19
C ARG A 138 6.42 -3.80 -27.25
N GLY A 139 7.32 -4.13 -26.33
CA GLY A 139 7.89 -3.19 -25.36
C GLY A 139 9.39 -2.96 -25.58
N ILE A 140 10.09 -2.54 -24.53
CA ILE A 140 11.56 -2.37 -24.56
C ILE A 140 12.21 -3.68 -25.00
N GLY A 141 13.05 -3.60 -26.04
CA GLY A 141 13.68 -4.76 -26.70
C GLY A 141 12.90 -5.35 -27.87
N GLY A 142 11.65 -4.93 -28.08
CA GLY A 142 10.82 -5.25 -29.23
C GLY A 142 10.77 -4.15 -30.30
N GLN A 143 10.09 -4.42 -31.41
CA GLN A 143 9.80 -3.44 -32.45
C GLN A 143 8.49 -3.78 -33.16
N ALA A 144 7.85 -2.79 -33.78
CA ALA A 144 6.67 -2.96 -34.63
C ALA A 144 6.84 -2.19 -35.94
N LEU A 145 6.35 -2.76 -37.05
CA LEU A 145 6.31 -2.08 -38.33
C LEU A 145 5.23 -1.01 -38.33
N CYS A 146 5.47 0.07 -39.04
CA CYS A 146 4.50 1.17 -39.19
C CYS A 146 4.43 1.67 -40.64
N PRO A 147 3.39 2.41 -41.01
CA PRO A 147 3.27 3.00 -42.35
C PRO A 147 4.47 3.85 -42.74
N PRO A 148 4.88 3.80 -44.03
CA PRO A 148 4.32 3.08 -45.17
C PRO A 148 4.99 1.73 -45.45
N SER A 149 5.43 0.98 -44.43
CA SER A 149 6.15 -0.28 -44.60
C SER A 149 5.26 -1.35 -45.27
N GLN A 150 5.89 -2.23 -46.05
CA GLN A 150 5.24 -3.39 -46.68
C GLN A 150 5.26 -4.60 -45.76
N HIS A 151 4.17 -5.35 -45.73
CA HIS A 151 4.08 -6.60 -45.02
C HIS A 151 4.70 -7.73 -45.87
N PRO A 152 5.37 -8.78 -45.30
CA PRO A 152 5.97 -9.88 -46.05
C PRO A 152 4.96 -10.66 -46.91
N GLU A 153 3.72 -10.78 -46.46
CA GLU A 153 2.64 -11.48 -47.19
C GLU A 153 1.90 -10.58 -48.20
N GLY A 154 2.36 -9.34 -48.37
CA GLY A 154 1.76 -8.33 -49.23
C GLY A 154 0.91 -7.32 -48.45
N GLY A 155 0.62 -6.19 -49.13
CA GLY A 155 -0.09 -5.06 -48.48
C GLY A 155 0.85 -4.08 -47.73
N ILE A 156 0.29 -2.99 -47.30
CA ILE A 156 1.01 -1.87 -46.65
C ILE A 156 0.33 -1.62 -45.32
N TYR A 157 1.12 -1.41 -44.24
CA TYR A 157 0.64 -0.93 -42.98
C TYR A 157 -0.01 0.45 -43.14
N GLN A 158 -1.13 0.69 -42.45
CA GLN A 158 -1.88 1.96 -42.56
C GLN A 158 -2.19 2.51 -41.18
N TRP A 159 -2.19 3.85 -41.04
CA TRP A 159 -2.76 4.48 -39.84
C TRP A 159 -4.28 4.34 -39.89
N GLU A 160 -4.87 3.99 -38.75
CA GLU A 160 -6.33 4.06 -38.60
C GLU A 160 -6.74 5.53 -38.61
N THR A 161 -7.48 5.95 -39.65
CA THR A 161 -7.88 7.35 -39.85
C THR A 161 -9.24 7.60 -39.25
N ASN A 162 -9.29 8.18 -38.06
CA ASN A 162 -10.44 8.98 -37.65
C ASN A 162 -10.14 10.45 -37.99
N GLU A 163 -11.15 11.31 -38.23
CA GLU A 163 -11.02 12.70 -38.69
C GLU A 163 -10.13 13.62 -37.81
N ALA A 164 -9.53 13.07 -36.75
CA ALA A 164 -8.64 13.73 -35.79
C ALA A 164 -7.17 13.25 -35.81
N THR A 165 -6.74 12.42 -36.77
CA THR A 165 -5.44 11.72 -36.71
C THR A 165 -4.20 12.60 -36.84
N ASP A 166 -4.29 13.81 -37.33
CA ASP A 166 -3.13 14.74 -37.36
C ASP A 166 -2.76 15.30 -35.99
N GLN A 167 -3.59 15.07 -34.95
CA GLN A 167 -3.37 15.55 -33.59
C GLN A 167 -3.51 14.46 -32.51
N MET A 168 -3.74 13.20 -32.86
CA MET A 168 -3.96 12.14 -31.87
C MET A 168 -2.67 11.86 -31.11
N LEU A 169 -2.68 12.13 -29.80
CA LEU A 169 -1.59 11.81 -28.90
C LEU A 169 -1.65 10.32 -28.52
N VAL A 170 -0.49 9.70 -28.31
CA VAL A 170 -0.41 8.36 -27.74
C VAL A 170 -1.01 8.39 -26.34
N ALA A 171 -2.07 7.61 -26.12
CA ALA A 171 -2.80 7.58 -24.86
C ALA A 171 -1.96 6.96 -23.73
N GLN A 172 -2.24 7.35 -22.50
CA GLN A 172 -1.73 6.63 -21.33
C GLN A 172 -2.52 5.34 -21.15
N ALA A 173 -1.81 4.22 -20.97
CA ALA A 173 -2.45 2.95 -20.72
C ALA A 173 -3.28 2.97 -19.44
N PRO A 174 -4.49 2.38 -19.43
CA PRO A 174 -5.30 2.29 -18.23
C PRO A 174 -4.66 1.40 -17.17
N ASN A 175 -4.97 1.67 -15.91
CA ASN A 175 -4.35 0.96 -14.79
C ASN A 175 -4.49 -0.56 -14.85
N TRP A 176 -5.62 -1.08 -15.33
CA TRP A 176 -5.80 -2.52 -15.45
C TRP A 176 -4.81 -3.16 -16.43
N LEU A 177 -4.54 -2.49 -17.58
CA LEU A 177 -3.57 -2.97 -18.57
C LEU A 177 -2.14 -2.94 -18.00
N LEU A 178 -1.78 -1.86 -17.29
CA LEU A 178 -0.48 -1.76 -16.64
C LEU A 178 -0.28 -2.83 -15.56
N LEU A 179 -1.29 -3.11 -14.76
CA LEU A 179 -1.26 -4.16 -13.73
C LEU A 179 -1.13 -5.56 -14.34
N ALA A 180 -1.83 -5.82 -15.46
CA ALA A 180 -1.73 -7.09 -16.17
C ALA A 180 -0.32 -7.31 -16.77
N LEU A 181 0.33 -6.25 -17.23
CA LEU A 181 1.64 -6.30 -17.88
C LEU A 181 2.81 -6.22 -16.89
N THR A 182 2.62 -5.58 -15.75
CA THR A 182 3.65 -5.50 -14.72
C THR A 182 3.53 -6.73 -13.82
N PRO A 183 4.51 -7.67 -13.81
CA PRO A 183 4.50 -8.72 -12.80
C PRO A 183 4.48 -8.05 -11.42
N PRO A 184 3.78 -8.64 -10.41
CA PRO A 184 3.90 -8.15 -9.05
C PRO A 184 5.39 -8.05 -8.77
N LYS A 185 5.87 -6.88 -8.30
CA LYS A 185 7.26 -6.70 -7.91
C LYS A 185 7.61 -7.88 -7.00
N ARG A 186 8.35 -8.84 -7.51
CA ARG A 186 9.13 -9.69 -6.62
C ARG A 186 9.96 -8.70 -5.82
N PRO A 187 9.96 -8.77 -4.49
CA PRO A 187 10.92 -7.99 -3.72
C PRO A 187 12.27 -8.24 -4.39
N GLU A 188 12.98 -7.17 -4.72
CA GLU A 188 14.36 -7.30 -5.18
C GLU A 188 15.04 -8.22 -4.17
N PRO A 189 15.75 -9.26 -4.62
CA PRO A 189 16.53 -10.06 -3.70
C PRO A 189 17.49 -9.07 -3.05
N VAL A 190 17.26 -8.80 -1.77
CA VAL A 190 18.22 -8.10 -0.93
C VAL A 190 19.52 -8.87 -1.16
N ARG A 191 20.56 -8.20 -1.65
CA ARG A 191 21.89 -8.75 -1.69
C ARG A 191 22.29 -9.03 -0.25
N HIS A 192 21.90 -10.18 0.24
CA HIS A 192 22.53 -10.73 1.41
C HIS A 192 23.92 -11.21 0.97
N GLU A 193 24.93 -10.41 1.29
CA GLU A 193 26.28 -10.90 1.48
C GLU A 193 26.36 -11.84 2.70
N ASN A 194 25.40 -12.69 2.82
CA ASN A 194 25.46 -13.82 3.72
C ASN A 194 25.50 -15.07 2.84
N ARG A 195 26.68 -15.61 2.67
CA ARG A 195 26.83 -17.06 2.57
C ARG A 195 26.18 -17.61 3.84
N GLY A 196 24.88 -17.81 3.78
CA GLY A 196 24.10 -18.26 4.91
C GLY A 196 24.51 -19.67 5.27
N ILE A 197 24.53 -19.94 6.55
CA ILE A 197 24.61 -21.25 7.20
C ILE A 197 23.83 -22.36 6.45
N TRP A 198 22.86 -21.98 5.60
CA TRP A 198 21.98 -22.88 4.85
C TRP A 198 22.61 -23.56 3.64
N ASP A 199 23.63 -22.98 3.01
CA ASP A 199 24.41 -23.68 1.98
C ASP A 199 25.24 -24.83 2.63
N GLU A 200 25.50 -24.72 3.91
CA GLU A 200 26.16 -25.75 4.69
C GLU A 200 25.18 -26.79 5.30
N LEU A 201 23.87 -26.46 5.41
CA LEU A 201 22.84 -27.34 5.95
C LEU A 201 22.04 -28.11 4.90
N ASP A 202 22.17 -27.79 3.62
CA ASP A 202 21.55 -28.56 2.53
C ASP A 202 22.36 -29.84 2.30
N ASP A 203 21.99 -30.90 3.01
CA ASP A 203 22.61 -32.21 2.94
C ASP A 203 22.09 -33.09 1.80
N SER A 204 21.46 -32.46 0.81
CA SER A 204 21.01 -33.16 -0.40
C SER A 204 22.23 -33.71 -1.17
N PRO A 205 22.10 -34.87 -1.84
CA PRO A 205 23.15 -35.37 -2.73
C PRO A 205 23.59 -34.35 -3.77
N ALA A 206 22.67 -33.48 -4.20
CA ALA A 206 22.94 -32.41 -5.15
C ALA A 206 23.78 -31.29 -4.53
N ALA A 207 23.48 -30.87 -3.28
CA ALA A 207 24.22 -29.82 -2.61
C ALA A 207 25.65 -30.29 -2.25
N ARG A 208 25.80 -31.48 -1.68
CA ARG A 208 27.11 -32.10 -1.43
C ARG A 208 27.94 -32.21 -2.71
N TYR A 209 27.34 -32.60 -3.82
CA TYR A 209 28.01 -32.67 -5.10
C TYR A 209 28.45 -31.26 -5.60
N ASN A 210 27.60 -30.27 -5.49
CA ASN A 210 27.91 -28.89 -5.86
C ASN A 210 29.04 -28.28 -5.00
N GLN A 211 29.13 -28.64 -3.73
CA GLN A 211 30.20 -28.18 -2.80
C GLN A 211 31.54 -28.86 -3.08
N ASN A 212 31.51 -30.16 -3.42
CA ASN A 212 32.72 -30.98 -3.55
C ASN A 212 33.27 -31.03 -4.98
N THR A 213 32.69 -30.33 -5.95
CA THR A 213 33.17 -30.27 -7.33
C THR A 213 33.37 -28.83 -7.76
N THR A 214 34.29 -28.62 -8.71
CA THR A 214 34.52 -27.27 -9.28
C THR A 214 34.10 -27.22 -10.74
N TRP A 215 33.70 -26.04 -11.22
CA TRP A 215 33.35 -25.84 -12.63
C TRP A 215 34.53 -26.13 -13.57
N VAL A 216 35.75 -25.78 -13.14
CA VAL A 216 36.96 -26.01 -13.94
C VAL A 216 37.18 -27.50 -14.17
N GLU A 217 37.07 -28.34 -13.12
CA GLU A 217 37.21 -29.78 -13.23
C GLU A 217 36.16 -30.39 -14.18
N LEU A 218 34.87 -30.05 -13.99
CA LEU A 218 33.79 -30.60 -14.77
C LEU A 218 33.89 -30.21 -16.25
N LEU A 219 34.07 -28.92 -16.53
CA LEU A 219 34.10 -28.43 -17.90
C LEU A 219 35.36 -28.89 -18.65
N THR A 220 36.52 -28.92 -17.98
CA THR A 220 37.76 -29.42 -18.58
C THR A 220 37.67 -30.93 -18.91
N ALA A 221 37.08 -31.72 -17.99
CA ALA A 221 36.86 -33.14 -18.20
C ALA A 221 35.99 -33.47 -19.43
N ASP A 222 34.96 -32.59 -19.66
CA ASP A 222 34.08 -32.73 -20.84
C ASP A 222 34.59 -31.96 -22.08
N GLY A 223 35.86 -31.53 -22.10
CA GLY A 223 36.56 -30.96 -23.24
C GLY A 223 36.22 -29.50 -23.55
N TRP A 224 35.62 -28.77 -22.62
CA TRP A 224 35.45 -27.33 -22.74
C TRP A 224 36.75 -26.58 -22.54
N THR A 225 36.94 -25.46 -23.25
CA THR A 225 38.14 -24.64 -23.15
C THR A 225 37.81 -23.32 -22.48
N HIS A 226 38.49 -23.01 -21.36
CA HIS A 226 38.44 -21.69 -20.72
C HIS A 226 39.13 -20.65 -21.60
N THR A 227 38.48 -19.54 -21.89
CA THR A 227 39.03 -18.51 -22.81
C THR A 227 39.48 -17.25 -22.08
N ARG A 228 38.72 -16.80 -21.08
CA ARG A 228 39.06 -15.62 -20.26
C ARG A 228 38.23 -15.59 -18.99
N THR A 229 38.69 -14.78 -18.03
CA THR A 229 37.93 -14.37 -16.84
C THR A 229 37.83 -12.86 -16.84
N ASP A 230 36.65 -12.32 -16.68
CA ASP A 230 36.41 -10.87 -16.63
C ASP A 230 36.77 -10.31 -15.23
N PRO A 231 36.98 -8.98 -15.07
CA PRO A 231 37.36 -8.37 -13.79
C PRO A 231 36.36 -8.61 -12.65
N ASN A 232 35.10 -8.90 -12.97
CA ASN A 232 34.02 -9.25 -12.03
C ASN A 232 34.03 -10.75 -11.62
N GLY A 233 34.99 -11.54 -12.15
CA GLY A 233 35.13 -12.96 -11.83
C GLY A 233 34.34 -13.90 -12.73
N GLU A 234 33.61 -13.42 -13.73
CA GLU A 234 32.88 -14.24 -14.71
C GLU A 234 33.84 -14.96 -15.65
N GLN A 235 33.75 -16.30 -15.72
CA GLN A 235 34.59 -17.14 -16.57
C GLN A 235 33.87 -17.46 -17.88
N HIS A 236 34.59 -17.31 -19.01
CA HIS A 236 34.07 -17.57 -20.33
C HIS A 236 34.63 -18.87 -20.88
N TRP A 237 33.74 -19.71 -21.39
CA TRP A 237 34.06 -21.07 -21.85
C TRP A 237 33.59 -21.29 -23.29
N THR A 238 34.42 -21.96 -24.08
CA THR A 238 34.08 -22.39 -25.45
C THR A 238 33.86 -23.90 -25.46
N ARG A 239 32.76 -24.34 -26.12
CA ARG A 239 32.38 -25.74 -26.20
C ARG A 239 33.41 -26.59 -26.95
N PRO A 240 33.45 -27.92 -26.70
CA PRO A 240 34.27 -28.84 -27.45
C PRO A 240 34.03 -28.71 -28.96
N GLY A 241 35.11 -28.77 -29.76
CA GLY A 241 35.07 -28.75 -31.23
C GLY A 241 34.80 -27.36 -31.85
N LYS A 242 34.76 -26.29 -31.06
CA LYS A 242 34.65 -24.89 -31.56
C LYS A 242 35.99 -24.16 -31.37
N ASP A 243 36.43 -23.38 -32.37
CA ASP A 243 37.62 -22.54 -32.29
C ASP A 243 37.37 -21.44 -31.21
N THR A 244 38.29 -21.31 -30.25
CA THR A 244 38.21 -20.35 -29.15
C THR A 244 38.16 -18.89 -29.57
N ARG A 245 38.63 -18.59 -30.82
CA ARG A 245 38.55 -17.25 -31.44
C ARG A 245 37.16 -16.87 -31.91
N THR A 246 36.22 -17.83 -32.02
CA THR A 246 34.88 -17.63 -32.59
C THR A 246 33.82 -17.29 -31.55
N GLY A 247 34.20 -17.06 -30.29
CA GLY A 247 33.35 -16.53 -29.23
C GLY A 247 32.95 -17.57 -28.16
N THR A 248 32.40 -17.05 -27.05
CA THR A 248 31.96 -17.78 -25.87
C THR A 248 30.75 -18.67 -26.17
N SER A 249 30.70 -19.85 -25.59
CA SER A 249 29.56 -20.78 -25.66
C SER A 249 28.81 -20.95 -24.34
N ALA A 250 29.50 -20.65 -23.22
CA ALA A 250 28.92 -20.64 -21.88
C ALA A 250 29.74 -19.74 -20.96
N THR A 251 29.11 -19.28 -19.87
CA THR A 251 29.81 -18.52 -18.81
C THR A 251 29.52 -19.14 -17.44
N VAL A 252 30.49 -19.03 -16.54
CA VAL A 252 30.34 -19.39 -15.11
C VAL A 252 30.47 -18.11 -14.30
N GLY A 253 29.59 -17.94 -13.33
CA GLY A 253 29.59 -16.74 -12.50
C GLY A 253 28.80 -15.56 -13.08
N TYR A 254 27.98 -15.79 -14.11
CA TYR A 254 27.10 -14.77 -14.69
C TYR A 254 26.18 -14.19 -13.61
N ASP A 255 26.15 -12.86 -13.51
CA ASP A 255 25.35 -12.15 -12.51
C ASP A 255 25.71 -12.50 -11.04
N GLY A 256 26.98 -12.87 -10.80
CA GLY A 256 27.50 -13.20 -9.47
C GLY A 256 27.00 -14.53 -8.91
N ARG A 257 26.34 -15.37 -9.71
CA ARG A 257 25.85 -16.71 -9.30
C ARG A 257 26.84 -17.79 -9.68
N ASP A 258 27.11 -18.73 -8.79
CA ASP A 258 27.96 -19.89 -9.03
C ASP A 258 27.23 -20.97 -9.89
N MET A 259 26.86 -20.57 -11.12
CA MET A 259 26.15 -21.40 -12.09
C MET A 259 26.77 -21.28 -13.48
N LEU A 260 26.70 -22.35 -14.26
CA LEU A 260 27.04 -22.35 -15.68
C LEU A 260 25.83 -21.87 -16.48
N ARG A 261 25.99 -20.86 -17.31
CA ARG A 261 24.99 -20.41 -18.28
C ARG A 261 25.44 -20.77 -19.70
N VAL A 262 24.68 -21.62 -20.36
CA VAL A 262 24.93 -22.12 -21.73
C VAL A 262 24.13 -21.30 -22.73
N PHE A 263 24.80 -20.81 -23.78
CA PHE A 263 24.25 -19.98 -24.87
C PHE A 263 24.26 -20.66 -26.23
N THR A 264 24.62 -21.94 -26.31
CA THR A 264 24.77 -22.67 -27.57
C THR A 264 23.79 -23.82 -27.64
N SER A 265 23.04 -23.89 -28.72
CA SER A 265 22.16 -25.02 -29.09
C SER A 265 22.89 -26.19 -29.79
N SER A 266 24.22 -26.06 -30.01
CA SER A 266 25.00 -27.04 -30.74
C SER A 266 25.43 -28.26 -29.91
N ILE A 267 25.07 -28.32 -28.64
CA ILE A 267 25.34 -29.46 -27.75
C ILE A 267 24.02 -30.17 -27.47
N THR A 268 23.82 -31.33 -28.06
CA THR A 268 22.53 -32.04 -28.00
C THR A 268 22.16 -32.56 -26.61
N TRP A 269 23.15 -32.85 -25.77
CA TRP A 269 22.93 -33.35 -24.39
C TRP A 269 22.87 -32.24 -23.36
N LEU A 270 23.21 -30.97 -23.71
CA LEU A 270 23.20 -29.82 -22.80
C LEU A 270 22.44 -28.66 -23.47
N PRO A 271 21.13 -28.58 -23.33
CA PRO A 271 20.33 -27.45 -23.85
C PRO A 271 20.76 -26.09 -23.35
N GLU A 272 20.35 -25.03 -24.05
CA GLU A 272 20.54 -23.65 -23.56
C GLU A 272 19.85 -23.48 -22.22
N GLY A 273 20.55 -22.85 -21.26
CA GLY A 273 20.00 -22.66 -19.92
C GLY A 273 21.04 -22.44 -18.83
N ALA A 274 20.58 -22.39 -17.59
CA ALA A 274 21.42 -22.24 -16.41
C ALA A 274 21.48 -23.57 -15.62
N TYR A 275 22.69 -23.98 -15.25
CA TYR A 275 22.94 -25.28 -14.61
C TYR A 275 23.78 -25.11 -13.35
N SER A 276 23.40 -25.83 -12.27
CA SER A 276 24.30 -26.15 -11.17
C SER A 276 25.27 -27.26 -11.58
N ARG A 277 26.38 -27.48 -10.86
CA ARG A 277 27.35 -28.58 -11.14
C ARG A 277 26.65 -29.92 -11.17
N PHE A 278 25.75 -30.18 -10.23
CA PHE A 278 24.92 -31.38 -10.20
C PHE A 278 24.00 -31.48 -11.44
N GLY A 279 23.33 -30.41 -11.81
CA GLY A 279 22.47 -30.37 -13.00
C GLY A 279 23.23 -30.59 -14.29
N TYR A 280 24.41 -30.00 -14.44
CA TYR A 280 25.32 -30.20 -15.56
C TYR A 280 25.77 -31.66 -15.67
N THR A 281 26.25 -32.25 -14.56
CA THR A 281 26.69 -33.64 -14.55
C THR A 281 25.54 -34.64 -14.82
N ALA A 282 24.35 -34.34 -14.30
CA ALA A 282 23.16 -35.13 -14.64
C ALA A 282 22.88 -35.10 -16.14
N CYS A 283 23.10 -33.99 -16.86
CA CYS A 283 22.96 -33.90 -18.30
C CYS A 283 24.09 -34.65 -19.01
N SER A 284 25.37 -34.50 -18.61
CA SER A 284 26.52 -35.08 -19.29
C SER A 284 26.63 -36.59 -19.10
N GLN A 285 26.29 -37.13 -17.91
CA GLN A 285 26.53 -38.54 -17.56
C GLN A 285 25.25 -39.36 -17.38
N HIS A 286 24.08 -38.75 -17.20
CA HIS A 286 22.81 -39.44 -16.93
C HIS A 286 21.66 -38.99 -17.85
N GLY A 287 21.98 -38.41 -19.02
CA GLY A 287 20.97 -38.01 -20.00
C GLY A 287 19.90 -37.03 -19.47
N GLY A 288 20.22 -36.26 -18.43
CA GLY A 288 19.32 -35.30 -17.78
C GLY A 288 18.50 -35.86 -16.61
N ASP A 289 18.63 -37.17 -16.30
CA ASP A 289 17.92 -37.78 -15.16
C ASP A 289 18.63 -37.46 -13.84
N ARG A 290 18.18 -36.36 -13.20
CA ARG A 290 18.69 -35.92 -11.90
C ARG A 290 18.40 -36.92 -10.78
N THR A 291 17.32 -37.69 -10.89
CA THR A 291 16.94 -38.69 -9.87
C THR A 291 17.85 -39.91 -9.90
N ALA A 292 18.22 -40.38 -11.10
CA ALA A 292 19.19 -41.47 -11.25
C ALA A 292 20.57 -41.06 -10.73
N PHE A 293 21.01 -39.85 -11.04
CA PHE A 293 22.31 -39.35 -10.51
C PHE A 293 22.30 -39.17 -9.00
N ALA A 294 21.24 -38.62 -8.40
CA ALA A 294 21.12 -38.52 -6.94
C ALA A 294 21.19 -39.90 -6.24
N LYS A 295 20.52 -40.92 -6.80
CA LYS A 295 20.57 -42.29 -6.28
C LYS A 295 21.97 -42.88 -6.34
N GLN A 296 22.74 -42.60 -7.36
CA GLN A 296 24.13 -43.06 -7.49
C GLN A 296 25.03 -42.42 -6.42
N LEU A 297 24.83 -41.15 -6.10
CA LEU A 297 25.59 -40.44 -5.06
C LEU A 297 25.28 -40.97 -3.66
N ILE A 298 24.05 -41.41 -3.39
CA ILE A 298 23.63 -41.99 -2.11
C ILE A 298 24.30 -43.36 -1.88
N ASN A 299 24.56 -44.13 -2.92
CA ASN A 299 25.12 -45.49 -2.84
C ASN A 299 26.67 -45.57 -2.75
N LYS A 300 27.38 -44.46 -2.76
CA LYS A 300 28.81 -44.39 -2.49
C LYS A 300 29.06 -44.32 -0.98
N PRO A 301 29.84 -45.20 -0.33
CA PRO A 301 30.15 -45.10 1.10
C PRO A 301 30.95 -43.82 1.35
N ALA A 302 30.43 -42.97 2.26
CA ALA A 302 31.10 -41.75 2.69
C ALA A 302 32.29 -42.10 3.58
N THR A 303 33.44 -41.48 3.32
CA THR A 303 34.59 -41.49 4.23
C THR A 303 34.25 -40.53 5.38
N PRO A 304 34.33 -40.96 6.66
CA PRO A 304 33.95 -40.10 7.77
C PRO A 304 35.04 -39.04 8.05
N ILE A 305 34.71 -37.77 7.97
CA ILE A 305 35.50 -36.70 8.56
C ILE A 305 34.91 -36.45 9.95
N MET A 306 35.68 -36.83 10.99
CA MET A 306 35.32 -36.51 12.38
C MET A 306 35.56 -35.03 12.65
N THR A 307 34.53 -34.30 12.95
CA THR A 307 34.60 -33.01 13.66
C THR A 307 33.72 -33.06 14.89
N ALA A 308 34.25 -32.52 15.99
CA ALA A 308 33.72 -32.65 17.33
C ALA A 308 32.31 -32.07 17.48
N THR A 309 31.46 -32.85 18.11
CA THR A 309 30.06 -32.54 18.44
C THR A 309 29.99 -31.43 19.50
N PRO A 310 29.19 -30.39 19.36
CA PRO A 310 28.87 -29.45 20.45
C PRO A 310 27.78 -30.02 21.36
N ALA A 311 27.97 -31.19 21.92
CA ALA A 311 27.01 -31.76 22.87
C ALA A 311 27.08 -31.13 24.27
N ASP A 312 28.08 -30.28 24.54
CA ASP A 312 28.38 -29.74 25.87
C ASP A 312 28.03 -28.24 26.05
N GLN A 313 27.37 -27.59 25.10
CA GLN A 313 26.87 -26.25 25.36
C GLN A 313 25.49 -26.30 26.02
N PRO A 314 25.24 -25.52 27.08
CA PRO A 314 23.93 -25.44 27.69
C PRO A 314 22.90 -25.01 26.65
N TRP A 315 21.66 -25.52 26.77
CA TRP A 315 20.57 -25.13 25.88
C TRP A 315 20.37 -23.62 25.99
N PRO A 316 20.25 -22.85 24.88
CA PRO A 316 19.99 -21.44 24.96
C PRO A 316 18.62 -21.20 25.65
N ASP A 317 18.52 -20.12 26.41
CA ASP A 317 17.24 -19.72 26.97
C ASP A 317 16.23 -19.46 25.82
N ILE A 318 15.05 -20.07 25.94
CA ILE A 318 13.99 -19.88 24.95
C ILE A 318 13.53 -18.42 25.00
N ILE A 319 13.73 -17.69 23.89
CA ILE A 319 13.13 -16.39 23.67
C ILE A 319 11.74 -16.63 23.06
N PRO A 320 10.64 -16.38 23.79
CA PRO A 320 9.29 -16.60 23.25
C PRO A 320 9.11 -15.95 21.90
N LEU A 321 8.57 -16.68 20.92
CA LEU A 321 8.17 -16.16 19.60
C LEU A 321 7.11 -15.05 19.71
N HIS A 322 6.38 -15.10 20.81
CA HIS A 322 5.53 -14.03 21.29
C HIS A 322 5.94 -13.80 22.74
N THR A 323 6.38 -12.61 23.05
CA THR A 323 6.03 -12.13 24.35
C THR A 323 4.50 -12.24 24.39
N ASN A 324 3.91 -12.99 25.34
CA ASN A 324 2.55 -12.71 25.78
C ASN A 324 2.65 -11.31 26.38
N LEU A 325 2.77 -10.30 25.52
CA LEU A 325 2.70 -8.91 25.91
C LEU A 325 1.28 -8.74 26.40
N THR A 326 1.14 -8.87 27.71
CA THR A 326 -0.07 -8.39 28.35
C THR A 326 -0.04 -6.88 28.15
N PRO A 327 -0.94 -6.31 27.33
CA PRO A 327 -0.91 -4.87 27.11
C PRO A 327 -0.98 -4.17 28.47
N PRO A 328 -0.26 -3.05 28.64
CA PRO A 328 -0.27 -2.30 29.90
C PRO A 328 -1.68 -1.82 30.22
N ALA A 329 -1.98 -1.66 31.49
CA ALA A 329 -3.18 -0.98 31.92
C ALA A 329 -3.06 0.53 31.66
N PHE A 330 -4.19 1.19 31.44
CA PHE A 330 -4.23 2.62 31.21
C PHE A 330 -3.63 3.39 32.42
N PRO A 331 -2.69 4.34 32.21
CA PRO A 331 -2.03 5.11 33.27
C PRO A 331 -3.03 6.13 33.87
N LYS A 332 -3.69 5.78 34.97
CA LYS A 332 -4.79 6.59 35.56
C LYS A 332 -4.40 7.99 35.96
N HIS A 333 -3.16 8.17 36.41
CA HIS A 333 -2.66 9.45 36.94
C HIS A 333 -2.52 10.57 35.91
N VAL A 334 -2.48 10.22 34.62
CA VAL A 334 -2.41 11.21 33.53
C VAL A 334 -3.72 11.98 33.35
N LEU A 335 -4.83 11.47 33.88
CA LEU A 335 -6.13 12.12 33.82
C LEU A 335 -6.46 12.83 35.13
N PRO A 336 -7.10 14.00 35.10
CA PRO A 336 -7.54 14.71 36.31
C PRO A 336 -8.63 13.93 37.05
N THR A 337 -8.75 14.21 38.36
CA THR A 337 -9.64 13.47 39.28
C THR A 337 -11.10 13.49 38.84
N TRP A 338 -11.58 14.55 38.22
CA TRP A 338 -12.96 14.66 37.76
C TRP A 338 -13.27 13.67 36.59
N ILE A 339 -12.25 13.30 35.82
CA ILE A 339 -12.38 12.22 34.80
C ILE A 339 -12.14 10.86 35.46
N THR A 340 -11.06 10.75 36.25
CA THR A 340 -10.63 9.46 36.82
C THR A 340 -11.70 8.89 37.77
N ASN A 341 -12.36 9.69 38.59
CA ASN A 341 -13.40 9.23 39.49
C ASN A 341 -14.60 8.68 38.72
N HIS A 342 -15.09 9.41 37.72
CA HIS A 342 -16.25 8.97 36.94
C HIS A 342 -15.95 7.75 36.09
N THR A 343 -14.78 7.72 35.42
CA THR A 343 -14.38 6.55 34.61
C THR A 343 -14.11 5.33 35.49
N GLN A 344 -13.56 5.50 36.69
CA GLN A 344 -13.41 4.41 37.66
C GLN A 344 -14.77 3.88 38.12
N GLN A 345 -15.69 4.76 38.44
CA GLN A 345 -17.05 4.40 38.81
C GLN A 345 -17.72 3.58 37.70
N ILE A 346 -17.64 4.00 36.43
CA ILE A 346 -18.18 3.25 35.29
C ILE A 346 -17.50 1.87 35.19
N ALA A 347 -16.17 1.82 35.38
CA ALA A 347 -15.44 0.55 35.32
C ALA A 347 -15.92 -0.42 36.42
N ASP A 348 -16.15 0.07 37.63
CA ASP A 348 -16.62 -0.72 38.77
C ASP A 348 -18.09 -1.15 38.63
N ASP A 349 -18.98 -0.24 38.25
CA ASP A 349 -20.42 -0.49 38.11
C ASP A 349 -20.73 -1.50 36.99
N ILE A 350 -20.06 -1.37 35.85
CA ILE A 350 -20.24 -2.27 34.69
C ILE A 350 -19.33 -3.49 34.81
N GLN A 351 -18.30 -3.43 35.67
CA GLN A 351 -17.24 -4.41 35.84
C GLN A 351 -16.47 -4.66 34.53
N VAL A 352 -16.00 -3.57 33.97
CA VAL A 352 -15.13 -3.56 32.78
C VAL A 352 -13.72 -3.11 33.16
N THR A 353 -12.75 -3.36 32.28
CA THR A 353 -11.42 -2.78 32.45
C THR A 353 -11.48 -1.25 32.38
N TYR A 354 -10.69 -0.58 33.21
CA TYR A 354 -10.62 0.88 33.27
C TYR A 354 -10.24 1.50 31.91
N ASP A 355 -9.49 0.80 31.12
CA ASP A 355 -9.06 1.23 29.77
C ASP A 355 -10.24 1.64 28.89
N LEU A 356 -11.39 0.95 28.99
CA LEU A 356 -12.54 1.26 28.16
C LEU A 356 -13.09 2.67 28.44
N PRO A 357 -13.58 3.01 29.64
CA PRO A 357 -14.12 4.36 29.91
C PRO A 357 -13.06 5.45 29.82
N ALA A 358 -11.78 5.18 30.12
CA ALA A 358 -10.70 6.16 30.00
C ALA A 358 -10.43 6.57 28.55
N ASN A 359 -10.33 5.61 27.62
CA ASN A 359 -10.18 5.88 26.19
C ASN A 359 -11.42 6.60 25.62
N LEU A 360 -12.61 6.23 26.03
CA LEU A 360 -13.84 6.92 25.64
C LEU A 360 -13.86 8.38 26.13
N ALA A 361 -13.37 8.65 27.34
CA ALA A 361 -13.28 10.00 27.89
C ALA A 361 -12.27 10.88 27.12
N LEU A 362 -11.13 10.33 26.67
CA LEU A 362 -10.22 11.03 25.76
C LEU A 362 -10.91 11.38 24.43
N GLY A 363 -11.73 10.49 23.91
CA GLY A 363 -12.56 10.75 22.74
C GLY A 363 -13.58 11.87 22.97
N ALA A 364 -14.23 11.90 24.13
CA ALA A 364 -15.17 12.96 24.51
C ALA A 364 -14.47 14.34 24.61
N LEU A 365 -13.27 14.40 25.18
CA LEU A 365 -12.45 15.62 25.22
C LEU A 365 -12.08 16.11 23.80
N ALA A 366 -11.68 15.21 22.91
CA ALA A 366 -11.37 15.57 21.53
C ALA A 366 -12.59 16.16 20.81
N ILE A 367 -13.79 15.64 21.07
CA ILE A 367 -15.05 16.16 20.51
C ILE A 367 -15.36 17.57 21.06
N CYS A 368 -15.09 17.85 22.32
CA CYS A 368 -15.29 19.19 22.89
C CYS A 368 -14.50 20.27 22.14
N THR A 369 -13.34 19.93 21.60
CA THR A 369 -12.37 20.86 20.99
C THR A 369 -12.37 20.87 19.47
N ILE A 370 -13.18 20.02 18.86
CA ILE A 370 -13.16 19.75 17.40
C ILE A 370 -13.36 21.02 16.58
N GLY A 371 -12.51 21.23 15.59
CA GLY A 371 -12.60 22.31 14.60
C GLY A 371 -12.11 23.68 15.08
N ASN A 372 -11.94 23.90 16.38
CA ASN A 372 -11.62 25.21 16.94
C ASN A 372 -10.31 25.26 17.76
N THR A 373 -9.80 24.12 18.20
CA THR A 373 -8.57 24.11 18.98
C THR A 373 -7.46 23.40 18.22
N THR A 374 -6.30 24.03 18.20
CA THR A 374 -5.09 23.51 17.56
C THR A 374 -3.91 23.56 18.50
N ILE A 375 -2.90 22.72 18.26
CA ILE A 375 -1.61 22.77 18.93
C ILE A 375 -0.54 23.11 17.92
N HIS A 376 0.35 24.04 18.28
CA HIS A 376 1.50 24.44 17.48
C HIS A 376 2.79 23.90 18.08
N TYR A 377 3.59 23.18 17.27
CA TYR A 377 4.92 22.70 17.63
C TYR A 377 5.98 23.61 17.00
N PRO A 378 6.65 24.47 17.77
CA PRO A 378 7.50 25.54 17.22
C PRO A 378 8.73 25.04 16.44
N ARG A 379 9.37 23.94 16.88
CA ARG A 379 10.60 23.39 16.24
C ARG A 379 10.42 23.03 14.78
N GLN A 380 9.25 22.50 14.42
CA GLN A 380 8.95 22.08 13.05
C GLN A 380 7.96 23.01 12.35
N ARG A 381 7.55 24.12 13.01
CA ARG A 381 6.51 25.04 12.54
C ARG A 381 5.22 24.31 12.13
N TRP A 382 4.87 23.32 12.91
CA TRP A 382 3.79 22.40 12.60
C TRP A 382 2.59 22.65 13.51
N THR A 383 1.40 22.79 12.94
CA THR A 383 0.15 22.98 13.66
C THR A 383 -0.79 21.82 13.39
N GLN A 384 -1.38 21.26 14.45
CA GLN A 384 -2.29 20.12 14.39
C GLN A 384 -3.62 20.45 15.06
N PRO A 385 -4.78 19.99 14.52
CA PRO A 385 -6.03 19.96 15.26
C PRO A 385 -5.96 18.90 16.37
N LEU A 386 -6.81 19.01 17.39
CA LEU A 386 -6.87 18.00 18.47
C LEU A 386 -7.77 16.80 18.14
N ASN A 387 -7.99 16.52 16.85
CA ASN A 387 -8.82 15.39 16.39
C ASN A 387 -8.19 14.06 16.79
N LEU A 388 -8.94 13.13 17.37
CA LEU A 388 -8.50 11.77 17.66
C LEU A 388 -9.37 10.73 16.96
N TYR A 389 -8.73 9.66 16.50
CA TYR A 389 -9.38 8.41 16.08
C TYR A 389 -9.00 7.34 17.10
N ILE A 390 -9.97 6.87 17.88
CA ILE A 390 -9.79 5.88 18.95
C ILE A 390 -10.66 4.66 18.67
N ALA A 391 -10.07 3.45 18.79
CA ALA A 391 -10.83 2.22 18.74
C ALA A 391 -10.37 1.27 19.87
N VAL A 392 -11.32 0.86 20.71
CA VAL A 392 -11.10 -0.05 21.84
C VAL A 392 -11.64 -1.42 21.49
N ALA A 393 -10.77 -2.43 21.39
CA ALA A 393 -11.16 -3.80 21.04
C ALA A 393 -11.45 -4.64 22.29
N LEU A 394 -12.72 -5.04 22.46
CA LEU A 394 -13.17 -5.87 23.56
C LEU A 394 -14.17 -6.93 23.06
N PRO A 395 -14.22 -8.14 23.69
CA PRO A 395 -15.11 -9.20 23.28
C PRO A 395 -16.60 -8.82 23.42
N PRO A 396 -17.50 -9.59 22.83
CA PRO A 396 -18.93 -9.45 23.09
C PRO A 396 -19.25 -9.49 24.60
N SER A 397 -20.31 -8.81 25.01
CA SER A 397 -20.75 -8.74 26.42
C SER A 397 -19.78 -8.04 27.37
N ALA A 398 -18.74 -7.36 26.86
CA ALA A 398 -17.78 -6.62 27.70
C ALA A 398 -18.29 -5.28 28.25
N GLY A 399 -19.56 -4.91 28.05
CA GLY A 399 -20.13 -3.67 28.60
C GLY A 399 -19.82 -2.42 27.77
N LYS A 400 -19.51 -2.58 26.48
CA LYS A 400 -19.12 -1.48 25.55
C LYS A 400 -20.18 -0.39 25.46
N SER A 401 -21.44 -0.74 25.11
CA SER A 401 -22.51 0.23 24.92
C SER A 401 -22.91 0.97 26.19
N PRO A 402 -23.05 0.33 27.38
CA PRO A 402 -23.27 1.05 28.63
C PRO A 402 -22.17 2.06 28.96
N ALA A 403 -20.90 1.69 28.80
CA ALA A 403 -19.78 2.61 29.02
C ALA A 403 -19.79 3.79 28.05
N LYS A 404 -20.04 3.54 26.73
CA LYS A 404 -20.20 4.60 25.73
C LYS A 404 -21.32 5.57 26.13
N ASN A 405 -22.50 5.06 26.47
CA ASN A 405 -23.65 5.89 26.81
C ASN A 405 -23.36 6.76 28.05
N ALA A 406 -22.73 6.22 29.10
CA ALA A 406 -22.38 6.97 30.29
C ALA A 406 -21.38 8.11 30.01
N ILE A 407 -20.36 7.88 29.20
CA ILE A 407 -19.32 8.86 28.87
C ILE A 407 -19.83 9.96 27.94
N PHE A 408 -20.64 9.63 26.92
CA PHE A 408 -21.05 10.58 25.88
C PHE A 408 -22.38 11.27 26.16
N ARG A 409 -23.15 10.85 27.18
CA ARG A 409 -24.42 11.47 27.56
C ARG A 409 -24.36 13.01 27.68
N PRO A 410 -23.37 13.63 28.34
CA PRO A 410 -23.33 15.09 28.43
C PRO A 410 -23.15 15.78 27.07
N LEU A 411 -22.47 15.16 26.11
CA LEU A 411 -22.31 15.67 24.75
C LEU A 411 -23.59 15.49 23.93
N GLU A 412 -24.35 14.42 24.15
CA GLU A 412 -25.66 14.20 23.54
C GLU A 412 -26.66 15.26 24.04
N GLU A 413 -26.68 15.56 25.34
CA GLU A 413 -27.50 16.63 25.92
C GLU A 413 -27.13 18.00 25.36
N TYR A 414 -25.83 18.32 25.28
CA TYR A 414 -25.35 19.55 24.67
C TYR A 414 -25.69 19.66 23.19
N GLU A 415 -25.63 18.57 22.45
CA GLU A 415 -26.06 18.52 21.03
C GLU A 415 -27.54 18.92 20.90
N GLN A 416 -28.44 18.44 21.79
CA GLN A 416 -29.86 18.82 21.76
C GLN A 416 -30.05 20.33 21.93
N GLU A 417 -29.31 20.97 22.85
CA GLU A 417 -29.32 22.45 23.01
C GLU A 417 -28.90 23.15 21.72
N LYS A 418 -27.81 22.69 21.09
CA LYS A 418 -27.31 23.24 19.82
C LYS A 418 -28.31 23.07 18.68
N LEU A 419 -28.92 21.91 18.56
CA LEU A 419 -29.94 21.62 17.53
C LEU A 419 -31.15 22.55 17.67
N GLN A 420 -31.63 22.81 18.90
CA GLN A 420 -32.73 23.76 19.15
C GLN A 420 -32.35 25.17 18.72
N THR A 421 -31.16 25.63 19.11
CA THR A 421 -30.64 26.97 18.76
C THR A 421 -30.49 27.11 17.23
N ALA A 422 -29.88 26.11 16.57
CA ALA A 422 -29.71 26.10 15.11
C ALA A 422 -31.06 26.10 14.38
N LYS A 423 -32.05 25.34 14.86
CA LYS A 423 -33.41 25.32 14.32
C LYS A 423 -34.09 26.69 14.43
N GLN A 424 -33.97 27.38 15.54
CA GLN A 424 -34.51 28.73 15.73
C GLN A 424 -33.86 29.72 14.75
N GLN A 425 -32.54 29.71 14.67
CA GLN A 425 -31.79 30.58 13.74
C GLN A 425 -32.17 30.32 12.29
N ARG A 426 -32.24 29.05 11.86
CA ARG A 426 -32.67 28.68 10.51
C ARG A 426 -34.10 29.15 10.20
N THR A 427 -35.03 29.01 11.16
CA THR A 427 -36.40 29.47 10.97
C THR A 427 -36.46 30.99 10.70
N LEU A 428 -35.66 31.78 11.41
CA LEU A 428 -35.57 33.23 11.19
C LEU A 428 -34.99 33.53 9.81
N ILE A 429 -33.86 32.91 9.46
CA ILE A 429 -33.22 33.12 8.14
C ILE A 429 -34.14 32.67 6.99
N ASP A 430 -34.86 31.56 7.14
CA ASP A 430 -35.84 31.12 6.13
C ASP A 430 -37.00 32.10 5.97
N SER A 431 -37.40 32.75 7.05
CA SER A 431 -38.42 33.85 6.98
C SER A 431 -37.86 35.05 6.23
N ASP A 432 -36.64 35.48 6.51
CA ASP A 432 -35.96 36.58 5.82
C ASP A 432 -35.75 36.26 4.34
N ARG A 433 -35.31 35.04 4.04
CA ARG A 433 -35.17 34.53 2.65
C ARG A 433 -36.49 34.62 1.89
N LYS A 434 -37.57 34.10 2.44
CA LYS A 434 -38.88 34.16 1.82
C LYS A 434 -39.34 35.62 1.55
N THR A 435 -39.02 36.52 2.47
CA THR A 435 -39.34 37.94 2.32
C THR A 435 -38.56 38.57 1.16
N LEU A 436 -37.25 38.27 1.09
CA LEU A 436 -36.40 38.78 -0.01
C LEU A 436 -36.76 38.14 -1.35
N GLU A 437 -37.08 36.84 -1.40
CA GLU A 437 -37.56 36.16 -2.60
C GLU A 437 -38.89 36.74 -3.12
N LYS A 438 -39.80 37.13 -2.20
CA LYS A 438 -41.04 37.82 -2.58
C LYS A 438 -40.74 39.21 -3.18
N ARG A 439 -39.84 39.97 -2.53
CA ARG A 439 -39.38 41.26 -3.06
C ARG A 439 -38.74 41.12 -4.45
N LEU A 440 -37.94 40.10 -4.66
CA LEU A 440 -37.32 39.82 -5.96
C LEU A 440 -38.37 39.56 -7.03
N ARG A 441 -39.38 38.73 -6.76
CA ARG A 441 -40.49 38.48 -7.67
C ARG A 441 -41.29 39.77 -8.00
N ASP A 442 -41.58 40.58 -6.99
CA ASP A 442 -42.27 41.86 -7.18
C ASP A 442 -41.47 42.82 -8.09
N LEU A 443 -40.13 42.81 -7.98
CA LEU A 443 -39.24 43.60 -8.83
C LEU A 443 -39.17 43.03 -10.27
N GLU A 444 -39.18 41.73 -10.43
CA GLU A 444 -39.23 41.06 -11.74
C GLU A 444 -40.54 41.34 -12.47
N ASP A 445 -41.65 41.28 -11.75
CA ASP A 445 -42.97 41.66 -12.29
C ASP A 445 -43.05 43.14 -12.70
N LYS A 446 -42.47 44.05 -11.90
CA LYS A 446 -42.36 45.47 -12.23
C LYS A 446 -41.51 45.69 -13.48
N LYS A 447 -40.39 45.00 -13.60
CA LYS A 447 -39.52 45.08 -14.78
C LYS A 447 -40.24 44.58 -16.03
N ALA A 448 -40.97 43.47 -15.94
CA ALA A 448 -41.74 42.92 -17.08
C ALA A 448 -42.86 43.85 -17.59
N ARG A 449 -43.41 44.74 -16.74
CA ARG A 449 -44.48 45.69 -17.08
C ARG A 449 -43.96 47.09 -17.43
N ALA A 450 -42.65 47.34 -17.28
CA ALA A 450 -42.08 48.67 -17.54
C ALA A 450 -42.01 48.95 -19.04
N THR A 451 -42.47 50.17 -19.44
CA THR A 451 -42.41 50.68 -20.83
C THR A 451 -41.29 51.70 -21.00
N GLY A 452 -40.44 51.94 -19.98
CA GLY A 452 -39.38 52.94 -19.96
C GLY A 452 -38.08 52.38 -19.34
N PRO A 453 -37.09 53.26 -19.03
CA PRO A 453 -35.80 52.82 -18.41
C PRO A 453 -36.02 52.01 -17.14
N THR A 454 -35.28 50.94 -16.98
CA THR A 454 -35.38 49.98 -15.84
C THR A 454 -34.17 50.00 -14.89
N ASP A 455 -33.26 50.97 -15.06
CA ASP A 455 -31.99 51.01 -14.34
C ASP A 455 -32.13 50.94 -12.78
N GLU A 456 -33.12 51.65 -12.27
CA GLU A 456 -33.42 51.64 -10.83
C GLU A 456 -33.99 50.28 -10.37
N ILE A 457 -34.86 49.69 -11.19
CA ILE A 457 -35.43 48.36 -10.90
C ILE A 457 -34.32 47.30 -10.96
N ASP A 458 -33.43 47.39 -11.93
CA ASP A 458 -32.30 46.46 -12.09
C ASP A 458 -31.30 46.60 -10.94
N SER A 459 -31.01 47.80 -10.48
CA SER A 459 -30.17 48.05 -9.32
C SER A 459 -30.77 47.43 -8.04
N ASN A 460 -32.06 47.67 -7.80
CA ASN A 460 -32.77 47.11 -6.64
C ASN A 460 -32.86 45.56 -6.71
N ARG A 461 -33.07 45.03 -7.92
CA ARG A 461 -33.06 43.56 -8.15
C ARG A 461 -31.71 42.96 -7.85
N TYR A 462 -30.63 43.55 -8.37
CA TYR A 462 -29.26 43.11 -8.09
C TYR A 462 -28.93 43.14 -6.61
N GLN A 463 -29.28 44.23 -5.91
CA GLN A 463 -29.10 44.33 -4.49
C GLN A 463 -29.88 43.23 -3.71
N THR A 464 -31.14 42.98 -4.09
CA THR A 464 -31.95 41.95 -3.46
C THR A 464 -31.37 40.53 -3.67
N ILE A 465 -30.79 40.26 -4.84
CA ILE A 465 -30.07 39.01 -5.12
C ILE A 465 -28.83 38.90 -4.22
N LEU A 466 -28.06 40.00 -4.08
CA LEU A 466 -26.92 40.02 -3.16
C LEU A 466 -27.35 39.76 -1.70
N ASP A 467 -28.45 40.39 -1.27
CA ASP A 467 -28.98 40.21 0.09
C ASP A 467 -29.38 38.73 0.33
N ILE A 468 -30.02 38.08 -0.65
CA ILE A 468 -30.35 36.63 -0.58
C ILE A 468 -29.07 35.78 -0.53
N THR A 469 -28.09 36.09 -1.38
CA THR A 469 -26.83 35.35 -1.47
C THR A 469 -26.00 35.49 -0.20
N ASN A 470 -26.05 36.66 0.45
CA ASN A 470 -25.33 36.94 1.67
C ASN A 470 -26.05 36.51 2.94
N LEU A 471 -27.27 35.95 2.86
CA LEU A 471 -27.93 35.39 4.03
C LEU A 471 -27.04 34.32 4.68
N PRO A 472 -26.84 34.39 6.00
CA PRO A 472 -26.01 33.41 6.71
C PRO A 472 -26.61 31.99 6.55
N ASN A 473 -25.73 31.00 6.47
CA ASN A 473 -26.11 29.58 6.51
C ASN A 473 -25.55 28.97 7.81
N PRO A 474 -26.29 29.03 8.90
CA PRO A 474 -25.80 28.55 10.19
C PRO A 474 -25.61 27.02 10.15
N PRO A 475 -24.59 26.50 10.84
CA PRO A 475 -24.36 25.07 10.96
C PRO A 475 -25.62 24.32 11.42
N ALA A 476 -25.73 23.03 11.08
CA ALA A 476 -26.86 22.19 11.48
C ALA A 476 -26.97 22.02 13.00
N GLY A 477 -25.91 22.26 13.73
CA GLY A 477 -25.83 22.09 15.20
C GLY A 477 -25.58 20.65 15.64
N ARG A 478 -25.34 19.72 14.72
CA ARG A 478 -24.97 18.35 15.07
C ARG A 478 -23.55 18.30 15.62
N LEU A 479 -23.33 17.43 16.58
CA LEU A 479 -22.03 17.16 17.16
C LEU A 479 -21.62 15.71 16.93
N LEU A 480 -22.60 14.80 16.97
CA LEU A 480 -22.39 13.35 16.95
C LEU A 480 -23.11 12.68 15.80
N VAL A 481 -22.49 11.63 15.28
CA VAL A 481 -23.07 10.68 14.32
C VAL A 481 -22.72 9.28 14.81
N ASP A 482 -23.68 8.38 14.86
CA ASP A 482 -23.46 6.98 15.24
C ASP A 482 -23.22 6.12 13.98
N ASP A 483 -24.08 6.28 12.99
CA ASP A 483 -24.04 5.50 11.73
C ASP A 483 -24.28 6.42 10.52
N ALA A 484 -23.33 6.39 9.57
CA ALA A 484 -23.47 7.08 8.29
C ALA A 484 -22.60 6.43 7.21
N THR A 485 -23.07 6.43 5.96
CA THR A 485 -22.20 6.15 4.82
C THR A 485 -21.19 7.28 4.63
N THR A 486 -20.09 7.05 3.94
CA THR A 486 -19.06 8.07 3.68
C THR A 486 -19.64 9.31 3.01
N GLU A 487 -20.61 9.13 2.10
CA GLU A 487 -21.29 10.22 1.41
C GLU A 487 -22.17 11.05 2.34
N ALA A 488 -22.96 10.36 3.19
CA ALA A 488 -23.83 11.03 4.15
C ALA A 488 -22.98 11.76 5.21
N LEU A 489 -21.87 11.17 5.64
CA LEU A 489 -20.92 11.80 6.56
C LEU A 489 -20.31 13.06 5.95
N GLY A 490 -19.88 13.02 4.67
CA GLY A 490 -19.34 14.16 3.96
C GLY A 490 -20.34 15.31 3.86
N GLN A 491 -21.62 15.02 3.53
CA GLN A 491 -22.69 16.01 3.50
C GLN A 491 -22.97 16.59 4.87
N THR A 492 -23.08 15.70 5.91
CA THR A 492 -23.33 16.16 7.29
C THR A 492 -22.19 17.04 7.80
N LEU A 493 -20.94 16.72 7.45
CA LEU A 493 -19.77 17.53 7.78
C LEU A 493 -19.85 18.92 7.15
N ALA A 494 -20.23 19.01 5.86
CA ALA A 494 -20.42 20.28 5.17
C ALA A 494 -21.54 21.12 5.79
N ASP A 495 -22.71 20.51 6.04
CA ASP A 495 -23.88 21.18 6.64
C ASP A 495 -23.60 21.65 8.06
N ASN A 496 -22.59 21.10 8.72
CA ASN A 496 -22.22 21.38 10.11
C ASN A 496 -21.00 22.28 10.24
N GLY A 497 -20.59 22.95 9.16
CA GLY A 497 -19.45 23.90 9.20
C GLY A 497 -18.08 23.23 9.22
N GLY A 498 -17.99 21.98 8.82
CA GLY A 498 -16.73 21.24 8.64
C GLY A 498 -16.25 20.47 9.88
N ALA A 499 -17.04 20.36 10.96
CA ALA A 499 -16.65 19.63 12.15
C ALA A 499 -17.75 18.69 12.65
N ILE A 500 -17.43 17.41 12.87
CA ILE A 500 -18.35 16.39 13.41
C ILE A 500 -17.58 15.22 14.04
N ALA A 501 -18.23 14.44 14.89
CA ALA A 501 -17.65 13.24 15.48
C ALA A 501 -18.49 12.00 15.20
N VAL A 502 -17.82 10.87 14.95
CA VAL A 502 -18.45 9.53 14.89
C VAL A 502 -18.21 8.84 16.23
N VAL A 503 -19.31 8.46 16.91
CA VAL A 503 -19.28 7.74 18.19
C VAL A 503 -20.11 6.47 18.05
N SER A 504 -19.47 5.31 17.93
CA SER A 504 -20.13 4.03 17.70
C SER A 504 -19.72 2.97 18.71
N ALA A 505 -20.66 2.11 19.10
CA ALA A 505 -20.40 0.97 19.99
C ALA A 505 -20.15 -0.34 19.23
N GLU A 506 -20.22 -0.32 17.90
CA GLU A 506 -20.12 -1.50 17.05
C GLU A 506 -19.15 -1.28 15.89
N GLY A 507 -18.49 -2.35 15.46
CA GLY A 507 -17.43 -2.31 14.42
C GLY A 507 -17.91 -2.02 12.98
N GLY A 508 -19.22 -1.84 12.73
CA GLY A 508 -19.79 -1.60 11.39
C GLY A 508 -19.24 -0.34 10.68
N LEU A 509 -18.61 0.58 11.41
CA LEU A 509 -17.92 1.71 10.83
C LEU A 509 -16.82 1.27 9.84
N PHE A 510 -16.00 0.29 10.20
CA PHE A 510 -14.89 -0.18 9.34
C PHE A 510 -15.39 -0.89 8.08
N ASP A 511 -16.53 -1.55 8.14
CA ASP A 511 -17.14 -2.17 6.97
C ASP A 511 -17.69 -1.13 5.99
N ARG A 512 -18.26 -0.04 6.50
CA ARG A 512 -18.71 1.09 5.68
C ARG A 512 -17.55 1.84 5.05
N ILE A 513 -16.48 2.08 5.81
CA ILE A 513 -15.25 2.68 5.29
C ILE A 513 -14.64 1.80 4.18
N ALA A 514 -14.72 0.49 4.33
CA ALA A 514 -14.24 -0.48 3.33
C ALA A 514 -15.07 -0.51 2.04
N GLY A 515 -16.21 0.19 1.99
CA GLY A 515 -17.05 0.27 0.81
C GLY A 515 -17.97 -0.92 0.58
N MET A 516 -18.36 -1.66 1.62
CA MET A 516 -19.31 -2.81 1.49
C MET A 516 -20.63 -2.44 0.80
N TYR A 517 -20.96 -1.14 0.70
CA TYR A 517 -22.15 -0.62 0.05
C TYR A 517 -21.88 0.10 -1.29
N ASN A 518 -20.60 0.16 -1.75
CA ASN A 518 -20.15 0.89 -2.94
C ASN A 518 -19.24 0.01 -3.80
N ASP A 519 -19.72 -1.13 -4.31
CA ASP A 519 -18.98 -2.04 -5.21
C ASP A 519 -17.52 -2.33 -4.80
N GLY A 520 -17.23 -2.31 -3.49
CA GLY A 520 -15.92 -2.64 -2.92
C GLY A 520 -14.85 -1.56 -3.04
N THR A 521 -15.19 -0.35 -3.54
CA THR A 521 -14.21 0.75 -3.63
C THR A 521 -14.23 1.59 -2.36
N ALA A 522 -13.20 1.42 -1.51
CA ALA A 522 -13.05 2.19 -0.29
C ALA A 522 -12.72 3.67 -0.61
N ASN A 523 -13.60 4.59 -0.23
CA ASN A 523 -13.30 6.02 -0.29
C ASN A 523 -12.76 6.50 1.07
N LEU A 524 -11.44 6.52 1.20
CA LEU A 524 -10.74 6.86 2.45
C LEU A 524 -10.44 8.35 2.58
N ASP A 525 -10.53 9.13 1.50
CA ASP A 525 -10.02 10.50 1.44
C ASP A 525 -10.66 11.42 2.49
N LEU A 526 -11.99 11.29 2.70
CA LEU A 526 -12.69 12.03 3.76
C LEU A 526 -12.05 11.81 5.14
N TYR A 527 -11.79 10.56 5.49
CA TYR A 527 -11.25 10.20 6.81
C TYR A 527 -9.80 10.63 6.98
N LEU A 528 -9.01 10.59 5.91
CA LEU A 528 -7.60 10.99 5.92
C LEU A 528 -7.45 12.50 6.03
N GLU A 529 -8.20 13.25 5.24
CA GLU A 529 -8.17 14.72 5.24
C GLU A 529 -8.78 15.29 6.54
N ALA A 530 -9.93 14.78 6.95
CA ALA A 530 -10.62 15.29 8.14
C ALA A 530 -9.90 14.96 9.47
N TRP A 531 -9.04 13.93 9.51
CA TRP A 531 -8.15 13.71 10.64
C TRP A 531 -7.10 14.83 10.76
N SER A 532 -6.61 15.31 9.62
CA SER A 532 -5.57 16.33 9.55
C SER A 532 -6.11 17.77 9.63
N GLY A 533 -7.42 17.97 9.53
CA GLY A 533 -8.01 19.31 9.39
C GLY A 533 -7.85 19.88 7.97
N GLY A 534 -7.67 19.00 6.99
CA GLY A 534 -7.39 19.35 5.59
C GLY A 534 -8.62 19.78 4.79
N ARG A 535 -8.38 20.21 3.56
CA ARG A 535 -9.44 20.56 2.62
C ARG A 535 -10.06 19.31 2.01
N TYR A 536 -11.38 19.21 2.03
CA TYR A 536 -12.12 18.12 1.38
C TYR A 536 -13.04 18.65 0.31
N ILE A 537 -12.89 18.16 -0.94
CA ILE A 537 -13.71 18.55 -2.10
C ILE A 537 -14.20 17.28 -2.78
N VAL A 538 -15.51 17.26 -3.08
CA VAL A 538 -16.13 16.21 -3.89
C VAL A 538 -17.03 16.84 -4.94
N ASP A 539 -16.68 16.62 -6.21
CA ASP A 539 -17.48 16.99 -7.35
C ASP A 539 -18.17 15.74 -7.91
N ARG A 540 -19.49 15.79 -8.08
CA ARG A 540 -20.28 14.68 -8.64
C ARG A 540 -21.22 15.20 -9.73
N ILE A 541 -21.38 14.43 -10.81
CA ILE A 541 -22.15 14.82 -12.01
C ILE A 541 -23.63 15.14 -11.72
N LYS A 542 -24.21 14.65 -10.62
CA LYS A 542 -25.67 14.76 -10.34
C LYS A 542 -26.01 15.46 -9.02
N ARG A 543 -25.02 16.02 -8.30
CA ARG A 543 -25.23 16.70 -7.01
C ARG A 543 -24.34 17.94 -6.94
N ASP A 544 -24.72 18.89 -6.11
CA ASP A 544 -23.90 20.07 -5.84
C ASP A 544 -22.54 19.64 -5.26
N SER A 545 -21.50 20.37 -5.66
CA SER A 545 -20.13 20.17 -5.15
C SER A 545 -20.08 20.38 -3.65
N ILE A 546 -19.48 19.44 -2.93
CA ILE A 546 -19.18 19.56 -1.50
C ILE A 546 -17.78 20.15 -1.38
N GLN A 547 -17.66 21.33 -0.77
CA GLN A 547 -16.38 21.97 -0.52
C GLN A 547 -16.26 22.34 0.96
N ILE A 548 -15.34 21.67 1.66
CA ILE A 548 -15.06 21.90 3.06
C ILE A 548 -13.61 22.37 3.17
N PRO A 549 -13.37 23.67 3.45
CA PRO A 549 -12.01 24.22 3.51
C PRO A 549 -11.14 23.58 4.60
N ASN A 550 -11.74 23.30 5.76
CA ASN A 550 -11.10 22.68 6.92
C ASN A 550 -12.06 21.60 7.44
N ALA A 551 -11.80 20.37 7.08
CA ALA A 551 -12.60 19.23 7.51
C ALA A 551 -12.02 18.67 8.82
N HIS A 552 -12.85 18.53 9.86
CA HIS A 552 -12.45 18.00 11.15
C HIS A 552 -13.35 16.83 11.54
N LEU A 553 -12.76 15.70 11.81
CA LEU A 553 -13.47 14.50 12.25
C LEU A 553 -12.77 13.90 13.46
N CYS A 554 -13.54 13.60 14.50
CA CYS A 554 -13.14 12.69 15.57
C CYS A 554 -13.87 11.36 15.40
N ILE A 555 -13.21 10.26 15.70
CA ILE A 555 -13.81 8.92 15.70
C ILE A 555 -13.53 8.27 17.04
N THR A 556 -14.57 7.84 17.75
CA THR A 556 -14.43 7.03 18.95
C THR A 556 -15.35 5.84 18.84
N THR A 557 -14.75 4.65 18.74
CA THR A 557 -15.53 3.43 18.54
C THR A 557 -15.04 2.30 19.43
N THR A 558 -15.95 1.37 19.72
CA THR A 558 -15.58 0.09 20.31
C THR A 558 -15.81 -1.02 19.30
N ILE A 559 -14.88 -1.95 19.20
CA ILE A 559 -14.93 -3.04 18.24
C ILE A 559 -14.78 -4.40 18.92
N GLN A 560 -14.98 -5.47 18.18
CA GLN A 560 -14.62 -6.81 18.63
C GLN A 560 -13.19 -7.15 18.21
N PRO A 561 -12.46 -8.01 18.96
CA PRO A 561 -11.14 -8.48 18.56
C PRO A 561 -11.11 -9.12 17.16
N GLN A 562 -12.20 -9.78 16.75
CA GLN A 562 -12.32 -10.30 15.40
C GLN A 562 -12.35 -9.19 14.33
N THR A 563 -13.09 -8.11 14.58
CA THR A 563 -13.09 -6.93 13.69
C THR A 563 -11.71 -6.30 13.60
N LEU A 564 -10.95 -6.27 14.72
CA LEU A 564 -9.56 -5.81 14.73
C LEU A 564 -8.69 -6.68 13.80
N ASP A 565 -8.85 -8.00 13.82
CA ASP A 565 -8.14 -8.93 12.94
C ASP A 565 -8.50 -8.69 11.45
N GLU A 566 -9.79 -8.44 11.17
CA GLU A 566 -10.26 -8.11 9.83
C GLU A 566 -9.68 -6.80 9.30
N ILE A 567 -9.51 -5.78 10.17
CA ILE A 567 -8.85 -4.51 9.83
C ILE A 567 -7.39 -4.77 9.43
N GLY A 568 -6.66 -5.58 10.20
CA GLY A 568 -5.27 -5.95 9.90
C GLY A 568 -5.11 -6.72 8.59
N ALA A 569 -6.08 -7.57 8.25
CA ALA A 569 -6.08 -8.34 7.00
C ALA A 569 -6.37 -7.50 5.75
N ARG A 570 -6.97 -6.31 5.89
CA ARG A 570 -7.35 -5.45 4.77
C ARG A 570 -6.18 -4.58 4.32
N LYS A 571 -5.41 -5.01 3.32
CA LYS A 571 -4.28 -4.28 2.73
C LYS A 571 -4.61 -2.83 2.33
N GLN A 572 -5.87 -2.53 1.98
CA GLN A 572 -6.31 -1.19 1.59
C GLN A 572 -6.27 -0.19 2.77
N PHE A 573 -6.48 -0.63 4.00
CA PHE A 573 -6.42 0.24 5.18
C PHE A 573 -4.97 0.55 5.57
N ALA A 574 -4.08 -0.43 5.52
CA ALA A 574 -2.66 -0.25 5.78
C ALA A 574 -2.01 0.61 4.68
N GLY A 575 -2.19 0.27 3.40
CA GLY A 575 -1.51 0.94 2.29
C GLY A 575 -1.94 2.38 2.01
N ARG A 576 -3.01 2.89 2.65
CA ARG A 576 -3.46 4.29 2.56
C ARG A 576 -3.37 5.04 3.89
N GLY A 577 -2.81 4.45 4.94
CA GLY A 577 -2.57 5.09 6.22
C GLY A 577 -3.80 5.35 7.09
N LEU A 578 -4.95 4.71 6.84
CA LEU A 578 -6.12 4.86 7.70
C LEU A 578 -5.86 4.25 9.07
N THR A 579 -5.39 3.00 9.11
CA THR A 579 -5.09 2.28 10.36
C THR A 579 -4.04 3.02 11.19
N ALA A 580 -3.07 3.65 10.53
CA ALA A 580 -2.02 4.41 11.19
C ALA A 580 -2.55 5.62 11.98
N ARG A 581 -3.72 6.15 11.65
CA ARG A 581 -4.34 7.29 12.34
C ARG A 581 -5.09 6.92 13.61
N PHE A 582 -5.40 5.63 13.77
CA PHE A 582 -6.14 5.16 14.94
C PHE A 582 -5.21 4.88 16.13
N LEU A 583 -5.60 5.34 17.30
CA LEU A 583 -5.13 4.88 18.58
C LEU A 583 -5.92 3.61 18.91
N LEU A 584 -5.28 2.47 18.67
CA LEU A 584 -5.88 1.15 18.85
C LEU A 584 -5.50 0.60 20.22
N THR A 585 -6.49 0.05 20.94
CA THR A 585 -6.24 -0.65 22.20
C THR A 585 -6.91 -2.01 22.24
N LEU A 586 -6.25 -2.98 22.87
CA LEU A 586 -6.73 -4.34 23.08
C LEU A 586 -6.61 -4.69 24.58
N PRO A 587 -7.44 -4.10 25.45
CA PRO A 587 -7.37 -4.36 26.89
C PRO A 587 -7.76 -5.78 27.26
N GLN A 588 -7.31 -6.24 28.45
CA GLN A 588 -7.79 -7.50 28.98
C GLN A 588 -9.28 -7.41 29.35
N SER A 589 -10.01 -8.49 29.06
CA SER A 589 -11.43 -8.54 29.34
C SER A 589 -11.72 -9.16 30.71
N ASN A 590 -12.63 -8.54 31.46
CA ASN A 590 -13.13 -9.08 32.71
C ASN A 590 -14.32 -10.08 32.53
N VAL A 591 -14.65 -10.44 31.30
CA VAL A 591 -15.72 -11.40 31.01
C VAL A 591 -15.35 -12.77 31.58
N GLY A 592 -16.20 -13.35 32.42
CA GLY A 592 -15.97 -14.61 33.11
C GLY A 592 -15.44 -14.45 34.56
N THR A 593 -14.92 -13.29 34.95
CA THR A 593 -14.42 -13.02 36.32
C THR A 593 -15.28 -12.02 37.09
N ARG A 594 -16.33 -11.50 36.50
CA ARG A 594 -17.22 -10.49 37.07
C ARG A 594 -18.05 -11.02 38.25
N ASN A 595 -18.15 -10.20 39.30
CA ASN A 595 -19.08 -10.46 40.40
C ASN A 595 -20.46 -9.81 40.12
N ARG A 596 -21.39 -10.54 39.56
CA ARG A 596 -22.75 -10.04 39.23
C ARG A 596 -23.64 -9.80 40.44
N LEU A 597 -23.19 -10.19 41.63
CA LEU A 597 -23.89 -9.92 42.90
C LEU A 597 -23.39 -8.66 43.61
N ALA A 598 -22.32 -8.03 43.07
CA ALA A 598 -21.83 -6.77 43.61
C ALA A 598 -22.89 -5.67 43.47
N GLN A 599 -23.11 -4.91 44.52
CA GLN A 599 -23.96 -3.72 44.48
C GLN A 599 -23.16 -2.56 43.93
N THR A 600 -23.77 -1.78 43.05
CA THR A 600 -23.17 -0.52 42.55
C THR A 600 -23.21 0.53 43.67
N THR A 601 -22.08 1.17 43.91
CA THR A 601 -21.92 2.24 44.90
C THR A 601 -21.84 3.63 44.25
N GLY A 602 -22.52 3.79 43.10
CA GLY A 602 -22.38 4.97 42.24
C GLY A 602 -22.45 6.28 43.01
N ASN A 603 -21.46 7.14 42.77
CA ASN A 603 -21.41 8.49 43.32
C ASN A 603 -22.00 9.50 42.32
N SER A 604 -23.23 9.93 42.54
CA SER A 604 -23.91 10.90 41.66
C SER A 604 -23.16 12.26 41.56
N GLN A 605 -22.29 12.59 42.51
CA GLN A 605 -21.53 13.82 42.48
C GLN A 605 -20.39 13.79 41.46
N ASP A 606 -19.67 12.68 41.36
CA ASP A 606 -18.59 12.51 40.37
C ASP A 606 -19.16 12.50 38.92
N GLU A 607 -20.31 11.86 38.76
CA GLU A 607 -21.02 11.89 37.48
C GLU A 607 -21.50 13.29 37.10
N GLN A 608 -22.11 14.05 38.06
CA GLN A 608 -22.54 15.42 37.82
C GLN A 608 -21.37 16.34 37.52
N LEU A 609 -20.25 16.20 38.24
CA LEU A 609 -19.05 16.97 38.02
C LEU A 609 -18.47 16.70 36.60
N TYR A 610 -18.38 15.43 36.21
CA TYR A 610 -17.94 15.07 34.86
C TYR A 610 -18.85 15.68 33.79
N ASN A 611 -20.15 15.49 33.90
CA ASN A 611 -21.13 15.96 32.90
C ASN A 611 -21.04 17.49 32.75
N GLN A 612 -21.03 18.21 33.89
CA GLN A 612 -20.97 19.67 33.87
C GLN A 612 -19.63 20.19 33.29
N THR A 613 -18.53 19.54 33.63
CA THR A 613 -17.20 19.94 33.15
C THR A 613 -17.06 19.70 31.65
N ILE A 614 -17.49 18.56 31.14
CA ILE A 614 -17.49 18.23 29.66
C ILE A 614 -18.33 19.28 28.91
N ILE A 615 -19.53 19.60 29.39
CA ILE A 615 -20.39 20.60 28.72
C ILE A 615 -19.73 21.98 28.74
N ASN A 616 -19.10 22.37 29.86
CA ASN A 616 -18.41 23.66 29.95
C ASN A 616 -17.22 23.77 29.01
N ILE A 617 -16.38 22.71 28.92
CA ILE A 617 -15.27 22.64 27.97
C ILE A 617 -15.81 22.73 26.53
N ALA A 618 -16.86 21.98 26.21
CA ALA A 618 -17.48 22.01 24.89
C ALA A 618 -18.02 23.42 24.54
N ARG A 619 -18.74 24.09 25.45
CA ARG A 619 -19.22 25.46 25.25
C ARG A 619 -18.08 26.44 25.02
N GLN A 620 -17.01 26.36 25.82
CA GLN A 620 -15.86 27.26 25.70
C GLN A 620 -15.13 27.06 24.33
N HIS A 621 -14.77 25.84 23.99
CA HIS A 621 -13.93 25.59 22.84
C HIS A 621 -14.68 25.52 21.51
N GLN A 622 -15.99 25.34 21.49
CA GLN A 622 -16.78 25.40 20.27
C GLN A 622 -17.21 26.82 19.88
N THR A 623 -17.05 27.80 20.73
CA THR A 623 -17.41 29.19 20.47
C THR A 623 -16.21 30.09 20.16
N SER A 624 -14.99 29.67 20.51
CA SER A 624 -13.77 30.44 20.29
C SER A 624 -12.63 29.57 19.71
N ARG A 625 -11.85 30.12 18.78
CA ARG A 625 -10.64 29.48 18.30
C ARG A 625 -9.52 29.65 19.30
N THR A 626 -8.85 28.53 19.61
CA THR A 626 -7.71 28.51 20.56
C THR A 626 -6.52 27.82 19.88
N GLN A 627 -5.36 28.44 19.95
CA GLN A 627 -4.10 27.80 19.55
C GLN A 627 -3.24 27.61 20.79
N LEU A 628 -2.97 26.36 21.13
CA LEU A 628 -2.03 25.96 22.14
C LEU A 628 -0.61 25.97 21.58
N THR A 629 0.37 26.27 22.43
CA THR A 629 1.80 26.22 22.12
C THR A 629 2.50 25.28 23.09
N ILE A 630 3.74 24.93 22.83
CA ILE A 630 4.53 24.04 23.67
C ILE A 630 5.71 24.86 24.18
N ASN A 631 5.94 24.93 25.50
CA ASN A 631 7.10 25.60 26.04
C ASN A 631 8.42 24.89 25.65
N ASP A 632 9.55 25.58 25.79
CA ASP A 632 10.84 25.09 25.32
C ASP A 632 11.25 23.74 25.96
N GLN A 633 11.04 23.59 27.26
CA GLN A 633 11.40 22.38 28.00
C GLN A 633 10.53 21.19 27.60
N ALA A 634 9.22 21.38 27.44
CA ALA A 634 8.30 20.36 26.94
C ALA A 634 8.62 20.02 25.47
N SER A 635 9.02 21.00 24.67
CA SER A 635 9.47 20.82 23.29
C SER A 635 10.73 19.99 23.22
N ASP A 636 11.70 20.19 24.10
CA ASP A 636 12.92 19.38 24.21
C ASP A 636 12.61 17.94 24.61
N MET A 637 11.74 17.76 25.60
CA MET A 637 11.30 16.44 26.05
C MET A 637 10.65 15.65 24.92
N TYR A 638 9.70 16.27 24.20
CA TYR A 638 9.05 15.64 23.06
C TYR A 638 10.05 15.31 21.95
N ALA A 639 10.98 16.21 21.63
CA ALA A 639 11.99 15.97 20.59
C ALA A 639 12.92 14.79 20.93
N ASN A 640 13.30 14.63 22.18
CA ASN A 640 14.12 13.50 22.64
C ASN A 640 13.37 12.17 22.53
N TRP A 641 12.10 12.15 22.92
CA TRP A 641 11.24 10.98 22.76
C TRP A 641 11.02 10.64 21.26
N ASP A 642 10.76 11.64 20.42
CA ASP A 642 10.58 11.48 18.99
C ASP A 642 11.84 10.92 18.32
N GLN A 643 13.03 11.42 18.68
CA GLN A 643 14.31 10.91 18.20
C GLN A 643 14.57 9.47 18.65
N HIS A 644 14.16 9.13 19.87
CA HIS A 644 14.27 7.76 20.37
C HIS A 644 13.43 6.78 19.52
N LEU A 645 12.18 7.17 19.19
CA LEU A 645 11.34 6.38 18.29
C LEU A 645 11.93 6.28 16.88
N GLU A 646 12.45 7.40 16.33
CA GLU A 646 13.08 7.40 15.00
C GLU A 646 14.21 6.38 14.91
N ASN A 647 15.06 6.30 15.93
CA ASN A 647 16.17 5.35 15.97
C ASN A 647 15.67 3.89 15.97
N GLN A 648 14.48 3.62 16.52
CA GLN A 648 13.87 2.28 16.52
C GLN A 648 13.16 1.91 15.22
N LEU A 649 12.99 2.86 14.28
CA LEU A 649 12.40 2.63 12.97
C LEU A 649 13.42 2.26 11.89
N ALA A 650 14.73 2.35 12.20
CA ALA A 650 15.78 1.98 11.26
C ALA A 650 15.65 0.49 10.84
N PRO A 651 16.23 0.09 9.69
CA PRO A 651 16.26 -1.32 9.30
C PRO A 651 16.81 -2.22 10.42
N ASP A 652 16.18 -3.36 10.61
CA ASP A 652 16.51 -4.34 11.67
C ASP A 652 16.27 -3.87 13.11
N GLN A 653 15.57 -2.73 13.31
CA GLN A 653 15.17 -2.24 14.62
C GLN A 653 13.73 -2.68 15.00
N PRO A 654 13.39 -2.73 16.30
CA PRO A 654 12.13 -3.32 16.78
C PRO A 654 10.85 -2.72 16.20
N LEU A 655 10.86 -1.44 15.84
CA LEU A 655 9.68 -0.73 15.34
C LEU A 655 9.66 -0.54 13.81
N GLU A 656 10.62 -1.09 13.06
CA GLU A 656 10.69 -0.96 11.59
C GLU A 656 9.33 -1.28 10.94
N HIS A 657 8.71 -2.38 11.34
CA HIS A 657 7.44 -2.85 10.80
C HIS A 657 6.23 -1.96 11.15
N LEU A 658 6.37 -1.04 12.10
CA LEU A 658 5.34 -0.08 12.53
C LEU A 658 5.62 1.35 12.06
N ALA A 659 6.57 1.60 11.16
CA ALA A 659 7.03 2.93 10.77
C ALA A 659 5.88 3.87 10.35
N GLU A 660 4.89 3.38 9.60
CA GLU A 660 3.74 4.17 9.17
C GLU A 660 2.88 4.60 10.37
N TRP A 661 2.62 3.69 11.30
CA TRP A 661 1.79 3.95 12.49
C TRP A 661 2.52 4.87 13.48
N VAL A 662 3.80 4.62 13.76
CA VAL A 662 4.63 5.47 14.63
C VAL A 662 4.72 6.91 14.09
N GLY A 663 4.82 7.06 12.77
CA GLY A 663 4.79 8.38 12.12
C GLY A 663 3.51 9.18 12.42
N LYS A 664 2.37 8.52 12.70
CA LYS A 664 1.10 9.17 13.12
C LYS A 664 0.96 9.26 14.63
N LEU A 665 1.57 8.34 15.39
CA LEU A 665 1.62 8.40 16.85
C LEU A 665 2.23 9.72 17.33
N ARG A 666 3.30 10.19 16.69
CA ARG A 666 3.94 11.49 16.95
C ARG A 666 2.92 12.64 16.98
N ALA A 667 2.10 12.74 15.93
CA ALA A 667 1.03 13.74 15.89
C ALA A 667 -0.02 13.53 16.98
N ASN A 668 -0.38 12.27 17.26
CA ASN A 668 -1.37 11.96 18.30
C ASN A 668 -0.87 12.32 19.69
N VAL A 669 0.42 12.16 20.01
CA VAL A 669 0.98 12.58 21.31
C VAL A 669 0.87 14.10 21.50
N LEU A 670 1.15 14.90 20.47
CA LEU A 670 0.91 16.34 20.55
C LEU A 670 -0.57 16.67 20.77
N ARG A 671 -1.48 15.98 20.11
CA ARG A 671 -2.93 16.15 20.31
C ARG A 671 -3.36 15.78 21.72
N LEU A 672 -2.84 14.67 22.25
CA LEU A 672 -3.07 14.24 23.62
C LEU A 672 -2.55 15.27 24.62
N ALA A 673 -1.36 15.85 24.40
CA ALA A 673 -0.84 16.92 25.23
C ALA A 673 -1.78 18.15 25.29
N GLY A 674 -2.32 18.55 24.13
CA GLY A 674 -3.32 19.62 24.08
C GLY A 674 -4.61 19.28 24.81
N LEU A 675 -5.11 18.05 24.67
CA LEU A 675 -6.32 17.61 25.39
C LEU A 675 -6.11 17.50 26.89
N LEU A 676 -4.95 17.01 27.35
CA LEU A 676 -4.61 16.93 28.74
C LEU A 676 -4.47 18.33 29.36
N HIS A 677 -3.82 19.30 28.66
CA HIS A 677 -3.73 20.69 29.10
C HIS A 677 -5.13 21.28 29.38
N ILE A 678 -6.09 21.03 28.48
CA ILE A 678 -7.47 21.47 28.64
C ILE A 678 -8.16 20.74 29.81
N ALA A 679 -7.98 19.43 29.91
CA ALA A 679 -8.60 18.60 30.94
C ALA A 679 -8.14 18.96 32.34
N TRP A 680 -6.88 19.30 32.53
CA TRP A 680 -6.30 19.78 33.78
C TRP A 680 -6.61 21.25 34.07
N HIS A 681 -7.39 21.94 33.22
CA HIS A 681 -7.70 23.36 33.31
C HIS A 681 -6.44 24.23 33.50
N GLN A 682 -5.36 23.87 32.83
CA GLN A 682 -4.11 24.63 32.90
C GLN A 682 -4.32 26.06 32.41
N PRO A 683 -3.76 27.07 33.09
CA PRO A 683 -3.90 28.45 32.69
C PRO A 683 -3.07 28.76 31.43
N GLY A 684 -3.60 29.62 30.57
CA GLY A 684 -2.90 30.05 29.34
C GLY A 684 -2.97 29.05 28.22
N THR A 685 -2.00 29.13 27.30
CA THR A 685 -1.95 28.32 26.07
C THR A 685 -0.68 27.48 26.00
N ASP A 686 0.23 27.60 26.95
CA ASP A 686 1.56 26.97 26.91
C ASP A 686 1.54 25.62 27.64
N ILE A 687 1.74 24.56 26.90
CA ILE A 687 1.84 23.19 27.41
C ILE A 687 3.17 23.06 28.17
N ASP A 688 3.10 22.64 29.40
CA ASP A 688 4.25 22.43 30.26
C ASP A 688 4.86 21.03 30.15
N THR A 689 5.98 20.84 30.84
CA THR A 689 6.75 19.59 30.83
C THR A 689 5.96 18.43 31.45
N ASN A 690 5.15 18.67 32.50
CA ASN A 690 4.37 17.59 33.13
C ASN A 690 3.27 17.09 32.20
N THR A 691 2.54 18.02 31.59
CA THR A 691 1.51 17.66 30.59
C THR A 691 2.09 16.92 29.39
N MET A 692 3.29 17.31 28.95
CA MET A 692 3.99 16.61 27.87
C MET A 692 4.46 15.23 28.32
N ALA A 693 4.95 15.06 29.54
CA ALA A 693 5.34 13.76 30.09
C ALA A 693 4.14 12.77 30.11
N ASP A 694 2.99 13.25 30.61
CA ASP A 694 1.74 12.48 30.62
C ASP A 694 1.27 12.09 29.22
N ALA A 695 1.42 12.98 28.26
CA ALA A 695 1.07 12.70 26.87
C ALA A 695 2.01 11.67 26.22
N ILE A 696 3.30 11.73 26.53
CA ILE A 696 4.30 10.74 26.09
C ILE A 696 4.00 9.37 26.72
N GLU A 697 3.61 9.34 27.99
CA GLU A 697 3.22 8.10 28.67
C GLU A 697 1.99 7.45 28.02
N LEU A 698 0.98 8.25 27.64
CA LEU A 698 -0.13 7.76 26.80
C LEU A 698 0.35 7.30 25.43
N GLY A 699 1.29 7.97 24.82
CA GLY A 699 1.91 7.54 23.57
C GLY A 699 2.53 6.15 23.68
N ASN A 700 3.29 5.91 24.74
CA ASN A 700 3.91 4.61 25.02
C ASN A 700 2.85 3.54 25.34
N TYR A 701 1.80 3.87 26.09
CA TYR A 701 0.65 2.98 26.32
C TYR A 701 0.02 2.51 24.98
N TYR A 702 -0.23 3.42 24.05
CA TYR A 702 -0.76 3.04 22.72
C TYR A 702 0.25 2.27 21.88
N LEU A 703 1.54 2.56 22.00
CA LEU A 703 2.59 1.82 21.29
C LEU A 703 2.65 0.36 21.76
N ASP A 704 2.59 0.11 23.06
CA ASP A 704 2.60 -1.25 23.61
C ASP A 704 1.36 -2.05 23.22
N HIS A 705 0.19 -1.40 23.18
CA HIS A 705 -1.01 -2.00 22.63
C HIS A 705 -0.85 -2.30 21.14
N MET A 706 -0.27 -1.40 20.36
CA MET A 706 -0.06 -1.59 18.93
C MET A 706 0.94 -2.71 18.65
N LEU A 707 2.00 -2.86 19.46
CA LEU A 707 2.91 -4.00 19.38
C LEU A 707 2.16 -5.31 19.59
N THR A 708 1.31 -5.40 20.63
CA THR A 708 0.47 -6.57 20.88
C THR A 708 -0.49 -6.85 19.72
N ILE A 709 -1.07 -5.82 19.12
CA ILE A 709 -1.99 -5.92 17.98
C ILE A 709 -1.24 -6.35 16.72
N SER A 710 -0.05 -5.83 16.46
CA SER A 710 0.76 -6.19 15.30
C SER A 710 1.20 -7.66 15.35
N ASP A 711 1.58 -8.14 16.53
CA ASP A 711 1.86 -9.56 16.76
C ASP A 711 0.63 -10.43 16.47
N ARG A 712 -0.55 -9.97 16.89
CA ARG A 712 -1.82 -10.65 16.63
C ARG A 712 -2.17 -10.67 15.14
N TRP A 713 -1.91 -9.61 14.41
CA TRP A 713 -2.15 -9.55 12.96
C TRP A 713 -1.22 -10.45 12.15
N GLY A 714 -0.15 -10.95 12.77
CA GLY A 714 0.85 -11.75 12.08
C GLY A 714 1.48 -10.93 10.96
N VAL A 715 2.01 -9.78 11.30
CA VAL A 715 2.62 -8.82 10.35
C VAL A 715 3.78 -9.48 9.59
N ASP A 716 4.32 -10.59 10.12
CA ASP A 716 5.19 -11.51 9.39
C ASP A 716 4.48 -12.87 9.22
N GLU A 717 4.14 -13.22 7.97
CA GLU A 717 3.60 -14.53 7.62
C GLU A 717 4.49 -15.67 8.12
N THR A 718 5.79 -15.43 8.19
CA THR A 718 6.82 -16.31 8.74
C THR A 718 6.61 -16.55 10.23
N THR A 719 6.40 -15.49 11.03
CA THR A 719 6.14 -15.60 12.48
C THR A 719 4.81 -16.31 12.76
N ALA A 720 3.76 -16.04 12.01
CA ALA A 720 2.46 -16.71 12.15
C ALA A 720 2.56 -18.22 11.82
N LYS A 721 3.28 -18.58 10.76
CA LYS A 721 3.58 -19.99 10.42
C LYS A 721 4.45 -20.64 11.48
N THR A 722 5.48 -19.93 11.97
CA THR A 722 6.40 -20.41 13.01
C THR A 722 5.67 -20.75 14.31
N LYS A 723 4.72 -19.91 14.74
CA LYS A 723 3.90 -20.18 15.93
C LYS A 723 3.13 -21.50 15.82
N LYS A 724 2.44 -21.72 14.70
CA LYS A 724 1.71 -22.97 14.48
C LYS A 724 2.64 -24.19 14.48
N ILE A 725 3.87 -24.01 14.03
CA ILE A 725 4.91 -25.04 14.05
C ILE A 725 5.40 -25.29 15.47
N VAL A 726 5.64 -24.26 16.28
CA VAL A 726 5.98 -24.41 17.71
C VAL A 726 4.86 -25.12 18.45
N ASP A 727 3.59 -24.73 18.25
CA ASP A 727 2.43 -25.42 18.85
C ASP A 727 2.38 -26.89 18.45
N TRP A 728 2.76 -27.22 17.21
CA TRP A 728 2.86 -28.60 16.76
C TRP A 728 4.05 -29.33 17.42
N ILE A 729 5.22 -28.73 17.49
CA ILE A 729 6.43 -29.26 18.17
C ILE A 729 6.11 -29.55 19.66
N CYS A 730 5.51 -28.59 20.35
CA CYS A 730 5.14 -28.72 21.77
C CYS A 730 4.13 -29.85 22.01
N ARG A 731 3.24 -30.12 21.07
CA ARG A 731 2.26 -31.21 21.17
C ARG A 731 2.86 -32.57 20.84
N THR A 732 3.71 -32.65 19.82
CA THR A 732 4.25 -33.91 19.30
C THR A 732 5.56 -34.34 19.98
N LYS A 733 6.29 -33.35 20.53
CA LYS A 733 7.60 -33.51 21.20
C LYS A 733 8.54 -34.46 20.44
N PRO A 734 8.81 -34.22 19.14
CA PRO A 734 9.72 -35.08 18.40
C PRO A 734 11.16 -34.89 18.93
N ALA A 735 11.94 -35.96 19.06
CA ALA A 735 13.31 -35.87 19.54
C ALA A 735 14.26 -35.20 18.53
N SER A 736 13.93 -35.26 17.26
CA SER A 736 14.66 -34.63 16.17
C SER A 736 13.74 -34.46 14.94
N LEU A 737 14.05 -33.52 14.09
CA LEU A 737 13.28 -33.22 12.85
C LEU A 737 14.25 -33.01 11.69
N THR A 738 13.83 -33.42 10.50
CA THR A 738 14.42 -32.95 9.25
C THR A 738 13.50 -31.88 8.63
N ILE A 739 14.03 -31.02 7.73
CA ILE A 739 13.22 -30.08 6.94
C ILE A 739 12.08 -30.82 6.23
N ARG A 740 12.36 -32.01 5.73
CA ARG A 740 11.39 -32.86 5.04
C ARG A 740 10.27 -33.35 5.97
N ASP A 741 10.58 -33.69 7.22
CA ASP A 741 9.59 -34.10 8.20
C ASP A 741 8.71 -32.93 8.61
N LEU A 742 9.31 -31.75 8.80
CA LEU A 742 8.60 -30.52 9.11
C LEU A 742 7.59 -30.17 7.99
N MET A 743 8.03 -30.17 6.74
CA MET A 743 7.18 -29.92 5.58
C MET A 743 6.10 -31.01 5.43
N ARG A 744 6.44 -32.29 5.64
CA ARG A 744 5.50 -33.42 5.49
C ARG A 744 4.35 -33.33 6.50
N HIS A 745 4.64 -32.97 7.74
CA HIS A 745 3.66 -32.87 8.80
C HIS A 745 2.89 -31.55 8.79
N ASN A 746 3.44 -30.51 8.15
CA ASN A 746 2.84 -29.18 8.07
C ASN A 746 2.53 -28.75 6.63
N ARG A 747 2.13 -29.68 5.75
CA ARG A 747 1.87 -29.45 4.30
C ARG A 747 0.90 -28.32 3.99
N ARG A 748 0.01 -27.95 4.93
CA ARG A 748 -0.92 -26.83 4.78
C ARG A 748 -0.28 -25.48 5.06
N LEU A 749 0.88 -25.46 5.70
CA LEU A 749 1.58 -24.25 6.13
C LEU A 749 2.87 -24.03 5.33
N LEU A 750 3.51 -25.11 4.89
CA LEU A 750 4.84 -25.13 4.25
C LEU A 750 4.75 -25.86 2.91
N ASN A 751 4.84 -25.10 1.81
CA ASN A 751 4.73 -25.67 0.47
C ASN A 751 6.10 -25.83 -0.20
N THR A 752 7.09 -25.02 0.16
CA THR A 752 8.44 -25.00 -0.44
C THR A 752 9.53 -24.99 0.63
N ALA A 753 10.73 -25.41 0.25
CA ALA A 753 11.91 -25.29 1.12
C ALA A 753 12.25 -23.83 1.42
N ASP A 754 12.07 -22.93 0.42
CA ASP A 754 12.34 -21.50 0.56
C ASP A 754 11.43 -20.83 1.60
N GLU A 755 10.20 -21.30 1.77
CA GLU A 755 9.29 -20.84 2.84
C GLU A 755 9.67 -21.43 4.20
N THR A 756 10.28 -22.61 4.24
CA THR A 756 10.60 -23.33 5.48
C THR A 756 11.88 -22.81 6.12
N ILE A 757 12.86 -22.37 5.33
CA ILE A 757 14.16 -21.91 5.80
C ILE A 757 14.07 -20.71 6.76
N PRO A 758 13.36 -19.61 6.44
CA PRO A 758 13.21 -18.47 7.36
C PRO A 758 12.55 -18.85 8.69
N ILE A 759 11.62 -19.80 8.65
CA ILE A 759 10.94 -20.31 9.85
C ILE A 759 11.90 -21.08 10.75
N LEU A 760 12.74 -21.94 10.17
CA LEU A 760 13.74 -22.68 10.92
C LEU A 760 14.80 -21.76 11.53
N GLN A 761 15.23 -20.74 10.78
CA GLN A 761 16.14 -19.73 11.30
C GLN A 761 15.55 -19.04 12.53
N LEU A 762 14.31 -18.59 12.44
CA LEU A 762 13.61 -17.94 13.54
C LEU A 762 13.50 -18.88 14.78
N LEU A 763 13.25 -20.18 14.57
CA LEU A 763 13.20 -21.17 15.65
C LEU A 763 14.57 -21.38 16.31
N ILE A 764 15.65 -21.35 15.54
CA ILE A 764 17.03 -21.45 16.04
C ILE A 764 17.40 -20.20 16.83
N ASP A 765 17.19 -19.02 16.25
CA ASP A 765 17.50 -17.71 16.85
C ASP A 765 16.75 -17.49 18.17
N LYS A 766 15.54 -18.07 18.27
CA LYS A 766 14.71 -17.99 19.48
C LYS A 766 14.93 -19.16 20.45
N GLY A 767 15.87 -20.09 20.18
CA GLY A 767 16.23 -21.17 21.06
C GLY A 767 15.22 -22.34 21.15
N TYR A 768 14.24 -22.41 20.24
CA TYR A 768 13.28 -23.53 20.21
C TYR A 768 13.86 -24.80 19.64
N ILE A 769 14.81 -24.70 18.73
CA ILE A 769 15.51 -25.82 18.10
C ILE A 769 17.01 -25.52 17.99
N ARG A 770 17.83 -26.56 17.84
CA ARG A 770 19.24 -26.44 17.47
C ARG A 770 19.50 -27.05 16.12
N ALA A 771 20.31 -26.37 15.31
CA ALA A 771 20.81 -26.96 14.07
C ALA A 771 21.86 -28.03 14.43
N ASN A 772 21.74 -29.20 13.81
CA ASN A 772 22.76 -30.22 13.82
C ASN A 772 23.33 -30.35 12.42
N PHE A 773 24.60 -29.97 12.23
CA PHE A 773 25.24 -29.94 10.91
C PHE A 773 25.50 -31.36 10.35
N ASP A 774 25.49 -32.38 11.20
CA ASP A 774 25.77 -33.77 10.82
C ASP A 774 24.53 -34.70 10.86
N GLY A 775 23.33 -34.15 11.08
CA GLY A 775 22.11 -34.95 11.23
C GLY A 775 20.81 -34.16 11.31
N PRO A 776 19.76 -34.78 11.81
CA PRO A 776 18.48 -34.09 11.99
C PRO A 776 18.58 -32.94 12.99
N ILE A 777 17.75 -31.93 12.84
CA ILE A 777 17.62 -30.80 13.77
C ILE A 777 17.22 -31.34 15.15
N LEU A 778 17.98 -31.00 16.21
CA LEU A 778 17.64 -31.33 17.59
C LEU A 778 16.59 -30.37 18.14
N LEU A 779 15.66 -30.89 18.92
CA LEU A 779 14.51 -30.15 19.49
C LEU A 779 14.64 -30.04 21.01
#